data_bd7d000a6ca75a56a8d73f71b50ef445
#
_entry.id   bd7d000a6ca75a56a8d73f71b50ef445
#
_cell.length_a   1.000
_cell.length_b   1.000
_cell.length_c   1.000
_cell.angle_alpha   90.00
_cell.angle_beta   90.00
_cell.angle_gamma   90.00
#
_symmetry.space_group_name_H-M   'P 1'
#
loop_
_entity.id
_entity.type
_entity.pdbx_description
1 polymer ?
#
loop_
_entity_poly.entity_id
_entity_poly.type
_entity_poly.pdbx_seq_one_letter_code
_entity_poly.pdbx_strand_id
1 'polypeptide(L)'
;MGAITSCCDSCFKSGSSNAREPLLLDVERDAVADLLQFLENRTTTNFFSGNPLSALTTLSFSENVDLQRSAALAFAEITEKEIRPVGRDTLEPILYLLSSHDTEVQRAASAALGNLAVNTENKVLIVKLGGLEPLIRQMLSPNVEVQCNAVGCVTNLATHDDNKTKIAKSGALVPLTRLARSKDMRVQRNATGALLNMTHSDENRQHLVLAGAIPVIVSLLNSPDTDVQYYCTTALSNIAVDGANRKKLAQSEPKLVQSLVALMDSPGLKVQCQAALALRNLASDEKYQLEIVKYDGLPALLRLIQSTYLPLMISSAACVRNVSIHPLNETPIIEAGFLKPLVHLLSFADTEELQCHAISTLRNLAASSVRNKGEIIRSGAVAKIKELVLSCPISVQSEMTACVAVLALSEELKPKLLEMGILEVLIPLAQSASVDVQGNSAAAIGNLASKGDPPAADIDYSAFTDVWEEPSGGLQQYLLRFLSSPDATFQHIAVWTIAQLLDSGDEGLTARIRESQVLLPHISALANSVSSTSTPSSSVGTHRSRPVSVADSGMEGVGVEAQSEIAHLSARIFQVLTDPESGPLVPGQLLAGHASQASLSRGHDDSADESDESGDEHLRRSVREALGGATQNGRQ
;
A
#
# COMPACT_ATOMS: atom_id res chain seq x y z
N MET A 1 9.23 38.75 -31.72
CA MET A 1 10.06 39.60 -32.59
C MET A 1 9.85 41.09 -32.34
N GLY A 2 8.62 41.61 -32.28
CA GLY A 2 8.39 43.03 -32.10
C GLY A 2 8.93 43.63 -30.80
N ALA A 3 8.98 42.86 -29.70
CA ALA A 3 9.42 43.36 -28.40
C ALA A 3 10.94 43.47 -28.25
N ILE A 4 11.70 42.49 -28.79
CA ILE A 4 13.18 42.49 -28.71
C ILE A 4 13.77 43.55 -29.66
N THR A 5 13.27 43.64 -30.90
CA THR A 5 13.68 44.68 -31.87
C THR A 5 13.26 46.05 -31.41
N SER A 6 12.07 46.22 -30.82
CA SER A 6 11.62 47.51 -30.25
C SER A 6 12.46 47.97 -29.06
N CYS A 7 12.93 47.07 -28.20
CA CYS A 7 13.77 47.41 -27.06
C CYS A 7 15.20 47.80 -27.52
N CYS A 8 15.76 47.08 -28.48
CA CYS A 8 17.06 47.43 -29.07
C CYS A 8 16.99 48.71 -29.91
N ASP A 9 15.89 48.95 -30.68
CA ASP A 9 15.66 50.18 -31.46
C ASP A 9 15.48 51.40 -30.56
N SER A 10 14.93 51.28 -29.36
CA SER A 10 14.80 52.38 -28.42
C SER A 10 16.16 52.85 -27.86
N CYS A 11 17.11 51.95 -27.69
CA CYS A 11 18.48 52.26 -27.30
C CYS A 11 19.27 53.04 -28.36
N PHE A 12 18.87 52.93 -29.65
CA PHE A 12 19.53 53.65 -30.77
C PHE A 12 18.84 54.95 -31.18
N LYS A 13 17.57 55.20 -30.78
CA LYS A 13 16.74 56.34 -31.27
C LYS A 13 16.53 57.49 -30.30
N SER A 14 17.02 57.43 -29.06
CA SER A 14 16.84 58.54 -28.11
C SER A 14 17.81 59.73 -28.40
N GLY A 15 17.47 60.48 -29.39
CA GLY A 15 17.99 61.86 -29.61
C GLY A 15 16.94 62.88 -29.21
N SER A 16 16.97 63.30 -27.94
CA SER A 16 16.44 64.51 -27.33
C SER A 16 15.54 64.25 -26.09
N SER A 17 16.16 64.29 -24.92
CA SER A 17 15.67 64.99 -23.71
C SER A 17 16.71 64.77 -22.57
N ASN A 18 16.94 65.85 -21.80
CA ASN A 18 18.01 66.04 -20.81
C ASN A 18 18.02 65.11 -19.57
N ALA A 19 18.16 63.85 -19.77
CA ALA A 19 18.74 62.89 -18.81
C ALA A 19 19.93 62.25 -19.53
N ARG A 20 21.15 62.39 -19.04
CA ARG A 20 22.32 61.67 -19.55
C ARG A 20 22.08 60.18 -19.32
N GLU A 21 21.58 59.50 -20.38
CA GLU A 21 21.64 58.02 -20.40
C GLU A 21 23.11 57.62 -20.29
N PRO A 22 23.45 56.66 -19.45
CA PRO A 22 24.82 56.17 -19.39
C PRO A 22 25.22 55.67 -20.77
N LEU A 23 26.33 56.23 -21.31
CA LEU A 23 26.89 55.79 -22.59
C LEU A 23 27.21 54.31 -22.49
N LEU A 24 26.65 53.48 -23.42
CA LEU A 24 26.95 52.05 -23.51
C LEU A 24 28.47 51.88 -23.65
N LEU A 25 29.02 50.89 -22.94
CA LEU A 25 30.39 50.47 -23.12
C LEU A 25 30.60 49.94 -24.55
N ASP A 26 31.77 50.09 -25.13
CA ASP A 26 32.05 49.57 -26.47
C ASP A 26 31.74 48.09 -26.59
N VAL A 27 32.11 47.30 -25.57
CA VAL A 27 31.81 45.84 -25.46
C VAL A 27 30.31 45.55 -25.46
N GLU A 28 29.50 46.40 -24.83
CA GLU A 28 28.04 46.28 -24.81
C GLU A 28 27.42 46.58 -26.18
N ARG A 29 27.92 47.63 -26.88
CA ARG A 29 27.48 47.95 -28.25
C ARG A 29 27.78 46.83 -29.23
N ASP A 30 28.98 46.25 -29.15
CA ASP A 30 29.37 45.10 -29.99
C ASP A 30 28.48 43.90 -29.67
N ALA A 31 28.22 43.61 -28.40
CA ALA A 31 27.34 42.51 -28.00
C ALA A 31 25.88 42.68 -28.47
N VAL A 32 25.35 43.91 -28.49
CA VAL A 32 24.01 44.23 -29.07
C VAL A 32 24.01 43.95 -30.57
N ALA A 33 25.03 44.46 -31.29
CA ALA A 33 25.12 44.26 -32.73
C ALA A 33 25.24 42.77 -33.11
N ASP A 34 26.07 42.05 -32.40
CA ASP A 34 26.24 40.62 -32.53
C ASP A 34 24.94 39.84 -32.27
N LEU A 35 24.24 40.17 -31.14
CA LEU A 35 22.98 39.51 -30.79
C LEU A 35 21.91 39.71 -31.86
N LEU A 36 21.78 40.94 -32.39
CA LEU A 36 20.83 41.25 -33.47
C LEU A 36 21.13 40.39 -34.70
N GLN A 37 22.40 40.30 -35.12
CA GLN A 37 22.83 39.48 -36.24
C GLN A 37 22.54 37.99 -36.02
N PHE A 38 22.77 37.47 -34.78
CA PHE A 38 22.48 36.09 -34.45
C PHE A 38 20.98 35.80 -34.42
N LEU A 39 20.15 36.75 -33.97
CA LEU A 39 18.69 36.61 -33.97
C LEU A 39 18.08 36.66 -35.39
N GLU A 40 18.70 37.39 -36.32
CA GLU A 40 18.33 37.35 -37.76
C GLU A 40 18.60 35.94 -38.34
N ASN A 41 19.71 35.32 -37.95
CA ASN A 41 20.15 34.01 -38.42
C ASN A 41 19.86 32.88 -37.44
N ARG A 42 18.85 33.00 -36.63
CA ARG A 42 18.53 32.12 -35.50
C ARG A 42 18.38 30.64 -35.83
N THR A 43 17.97 30.29 -37.04
CA THR A 43 17.79 28.89 -37.48
C THR A 43 19.11 28.10 -37.60
N THR A 44 20.23 28.84 -37.75
CA THR A 44 21.58 28.26 -37.90
C THR A 44 22.48 28.59 -36.72
N THR A 45 22.03 29.44 -35.78
CA THR A 45 22.82 29.91 -34.64
C THR A 45 22.65 29.00 -33.42
N ASN A 46 23.77 28.54 -32.87
CA ASN A 46 23.75 27.89 -31.55
C ASN A 46 23.95 28.92 -30.43
N PHE A 47 22.85 29.26 -29.72
CA PHE A 47 22.86 30.24 -28.66
C PHE A 47 23.40 29.73 -27.32
N PHE A 48 23.75 28.45 -27.22
CA PHE A 48 24.24 27.85 -25.98
C PHE A 48 25.77 27.66 -25.94
N SER A 49 26.47 28.23 -26.92
CA SER A 49 27.95 28.18 -26.96
C SER A 49 28.54 29.27 -27.87
N GLY A 50 29.83 29.54 -27.72
CA GLY A 50 30.59 30.46 -28.54
C GLY A 50 30.14 31.94 -28.47
N ASN A 51 30.31 32.69 -29.55
CA ASN A 51 30.03 34.11 -29.59
C ASN A 51 28.56 34.47 -29.29
N PRO A 52 27.54 33.72 -29.75
CA PRO A 52 26.14 34.02 -29.37
C PRO A 52 25.90 33.98 -27.87
N LEU A 53 26.44 32.96 -27.17
CA LEU A 53 26.34 32.88 -25.70
C LEU A 53 27.17 33.98 -25.02
N SER A 54 28.36 34.35 -25.56
CA SER A 54 29.18 35.42 -25.04
C SER A 54 28.46 36.79 -25.11
N ALA A 55 27.80 37.09 -26.23
CA ALA A 55 27.00 38.29 -26.37
C ALA A 55 25.85 38.37 -25.35
N LEU A 56 25.07 37.25 -25.20
CA LEU A 56 24.00 37.16 -24.20
C LEU A 56 24.55 37.31 -22.77
N THR A 57 25.71 36.74 -22.48
CA THR A 57 26.37 36.83 -21.18
C THR A 57 26.78 38.28 -20.87
N THR A 58 27.41 38.99 -21.81
CA THR A 58 27.79 40.38 -21.67
C THR A 58 26.58 41.29 -21.35
N LEU A 59 25.50 41.15 -22.09
CA LEU A 59 24.27 41.90 -21.87
C LEU A 59 23.59 41.57 -20.55
N SER A 60 23.68 40.30 -20.10
CA SER A 60 23.10 39.86 -18.82
C SER A 60 23.78 40.52 -17.62
N PHE A 61 25.09 40.67 -17.66
CA PHE A 61 25.88 41.26 -16.56
C PHE A 61 26.02 42.78 -16.66
N SER A 62 25.41 43.44 -17.67
CA SER A 62 25.42 44.87 -17.80
C SER A 62 24.70 45.57 -16.62
N GLU A 63 25.17 46.76 -16.23
CA GLU A 63 24.45 47.63 -15.29
C GLU A 63 23.22 48.29 -15.92
N ASN A 64 23.12 48.28 -17.25
CA ASN A 64 21.95 48.81 -17.98
C ASN A 64 20.79 47.82 -17.98
N VAL A 65 19.69 48.19 -17.34
CA VAL A 65 18.48 47.35 -17.21
C VAL A 65 17.85 47.02 -18.55
N ASP A 66 17.92 47.89 -19.56
CA ASP A 66 17.38 47.60 -20.90
C ASP A 66 18.16 46.52 -21.63
N LEU A 67 19.49 46.45 -21.40
CA LEU A 67 20.32 45.37 -21.92
C LEU A 67 20.04 44.05 -21.19
N GLN A 68 19.89 44.09 -19.87
CA GLN A 68 19.44 42.94 -19.09
C GLN A 68 18.08 42.40 -19.58
N ARG A 69 17.13 43.34 -19.87
CA ARG A 69 15.80 42.96 -20.37
C ARG A 69 15.88 42.30 -21.75
N SER A 70 16.71 42.86 -22.64
CA SER A 70 16.95 42.27 -23.98
C SER A 70 17.55 40.86 -23.89
N ALA A 71 18.55 40.64 -23.02
CA ALA A 71 19.14 39.33 -22.79
C ALA A 71 18.14 38.35 -22.19
N ALA A 72 17.38 38.75 -21.18
CA ALA A 72 16.39 37.91 -20.52
C ALA A 72 15.28 37.46 -21.50
N LEU A 73 14.76 38.38 -22.30
CA LEU A 73 13.76 38.06 -23.34
C LEU A 73 14.32 37.12 -24.41
N ALA A 74 15.57 37.32 -24.83
CA ALA A 74 16.23 36.45 -25.78
C ALA A 74 16.39 35.03 -25.18
N PHE A 75 16.87 34.90 -23.96
CA PHE A 75 16.96 33.61 -23.29
C PHE A 75 15.58 32.93 -23.16
N ALA A 76 14.52 33.65 -22.81
CA ALA A 76 13.18 33.09 -22.70
C ALA A 76 12.70 32.54 -24.06
N GLU A 77 12.88 33.32 -25.16
CA GLU A 77 12.48 32.88 -26.50
C GLU A 77 13.30 31.70 -27.03
N ILE A 78 14.61 31.69 -26.79
CA ILE A 78 15.52 30.62 -27.21
C ILE A 78 15.17 29.31 -26.48
N THR A 79 15.04 29.38 -25.16
CA THR A 79 14.79 28.18 -24.32
C THR A 79 13.37 27.62 -24.48
N GLU A 80 12.39 28.43 -24.90
CA GLU A 80 11.05 27.96 -25.25
C GLU A 80 11.07 27.04 -26.48
N LYS A 81 11.95 27.35 -27.45
CA LYS A 81 12.04 26.61 -28.71
C LYS A 81 12.98 25.42 -28.63
N GLU A 82 14.03 25.50 -27.84
CA GLU A 82 15.06 24.49 -27.76
C GLU A 82 15.38 24.11 -26.30
N ILE A 83 14.89 22.92 -25.89
CA ILE A 83 15.16 22.35 -24.57
C ILE A 83 16.27 21.32 -24.72
N ARG A 84 17.44 21.60 -24.12
CA ARG A 84 18.64 20.73 -24.20
C ARG A 84 19.43 20.80 -22.90
N PRO A 85 20.35 19.84 -22.65
CA PRO A 85 21.36 20.00 -21.59
C PRO A 85 22.23 21.22 -21.87
N VAL A 86 22.45 22.03 -20.84
CA VAL A 86 23.30 23.23 -20.93
C VAL A 86 24.34 23.25 -19.82
N GLY A 87 25.45 23.97 -20.07
CA GLY A 87 26.51 24.13 -19.12
C GLY A 87 26.29 25.27 -18.11
N ARG A 88 27.24 25.39 -17.21
CA ARG A 88 27.33 26.47 -16.22
C ARG A 88 27.31 27.85 -16.90
N ASP A 89 28.04 27.99 -17.99
CA ASP A 89 28.19 29.26 -18.72
C ASP A 89 26.85 29.81 -19.25
N THR A 90 25.89 28.94 -19.56
CA THR A 90 24.51 29.34 -19.94
C THR A 90 23.66 29.66 -18.74
N LEU A 91 23.78 28.90 -17.64
CA LEU A 91 22.90 29.06 -16.47
C LEU A 91 23.27 30.25 -15.59
N GLU A 92 24.55 30.56 -15.43
CA GLU A 92 24.99 31.68 -14.57
C GLU A 92 24.45 33.05 -15.01
N PRO A 93 24.48 33.46 -16.30
CA PRO A 93 23.85 34.69 -16.74
C PRO A 93 22.34 34.75 -16.41
N ILE A 94 21.62 33.65 -16.65
CA ILE A 94 20.16 33.58 -16.35
C ILE A 94 19.92 33.66 -14.83
N LEU A 95 20.72 33.00 -14.01
CA LEU A 95 20.63 33.08 -12.55
C LEU A 95 20.95 34.49 -12.03
N TYR A 96 21.90 35.17 -12.64
CA TYR A 96 22.20 36.58 -12.32
C TYR A 96 20.97 37.48 -12.60
N LEU A 97 20.35 37.34 -13.78
CA LEU A 97 19.16 38.09 -14.18
C LEU A 97 17.96 37.89 -13.22
N LEU A 98 17.86 36.72 -12.55
CA LEU A 98 16.82 36.51 -11.52
C LEU A 98 16.96 37.46 -10.33
N SER A 99 18.13 38.05 -10.12
CA SER A 99 18.41 38.98 -9.01
C SER A 99 18.17 40.43 -9.39
N SER A 100 17.81 40.75 -10.64
CA SER A 100 17.46 42.07 -11.09
C SER A 100 16.26 42.63 -10.31
N HIS A 101 16.23 43.95 -10.15
CA HIS A 101 15.07 44.67 -9.57
C HIS A 101 13.95 44.92 -10.59
N ASP A 102 14.23 44.75 -11.88
CA ASP A 102 13.26 44.93 -12.95
C ASP A 102 12.34 43.72 -13.07
N THR A 103 11.04 43.96 -13.01
CA THR A 103 10.02 42.90 -13.01
C THR A 103 9.98 42.12 -14.33
N GLU A 104 10.25 42.80 -15.47
CA GLU A 104 10.25 42.11 -16.77
C GLU A 104 11.49 41.24 -16.95
N VAL A 105 12.65 41.68 -16.45
CA VAL A 105 13.86 40.84 -16.37
C VAL A 105 13.60 39.61 -15.52
N GLN A 106 13.03 39.77 -14.33
CA GLN A 106 12.69 38.65 -13.45
C GLN A 106 11.73 37.66 -14.14
N ARG A 107 10.68 38.18 -14.78
CA ARG A 107 9.67 37.39 -15.49
C ARG A 107 10.30 36.55 -16.60
N ALA A 108 11.10 37.18 -17.46
CA ALA A 108 11.72 36.51 -18.61
C ALA A 108 12.81 35.53 -18.15
N ALA A 109 13.66 35.86 -17.19
CA ALA A 109 14.68 34.99 -16.65
C ALA A 109 14.07 33.76 -15.94
N SER A 110 12.98 33.93 -15.19
CA SER A 110 12.27 32.83 -14.58
C SER A 110 11.64 31.91 -15.61
N ALA A 111 11.09 32.44 -16.70
CA ALA A 111 10.54 31.67 -17.80
C ALA A 111 11.65 30.83 -18.48
N ALA A 112 12.79 31.46 -18.80
CA ALA A 112 13.94 30.78 -19.39
C ALA A 112 14.45 29.62 -18.52
N LEU A 113 14.59 29.87 -17.23
CA LEU A 113 15.03 28.85 -16.27
C LEU A 113 14.00 27.73 -16.13
N GLY A 114 12.70 28.07 -16.13
CA GLY A 114 11.61 27.11 -16.10
C GLY A 114 11.61 26.17 -17.32
N ASN A 115 11.87 26.71 -18.50
CA ASN A 115 12.00 25.94 -19.74
C ASN A 115 13.20 24.97 -19.68
N LEU A 116 14.37 25.46 -19.25
CA LEU A 116 15.58 24.63 -19.10
C LEU A 116 15.41 23.58 -18.00
N ALA A 117 14.64 23.84 -16.95
CA ALA A 117 14.35 22.91 -15.87
C ALA A 117 13.46 21.73 -16.26
N VAL A 118 13.00 21.62 -17.50
CA VAL A 118 12.37 20.41 -18.04
C VAL A 118 13.40 19.30 -18.22
N ASN A 119 14.63 19.65 -18.64
CA ASN A 119 15.71 18.69 -18.80
C ASN A 119 16.30 18.21 -17.46
N THR A 120 16.54 16.93 -17.31
CA THR A 120 16.94 16.29 -16.04
C THR A 120 18.32 16.77 -15.54
N GLU A 121 19.31 16.91 -16.43
CA GLU A 121 20.65 17.37 -16.05
C GLU A 121 20.63 18.83 -15.59
N ASN A 122 19.87 19.68 -16.28
CA ASN A 122 19.70 21.07 -15.92
C ASN A 122 19.06 21.23 -14.54
N LYS A 123 18.08 20.38 -14.16
CA LYS A 123 17.44 20.43 -12.83
C LYS A 123 18.46 20.35 -11.71
N VAL A 124 19.40 19.43 -11.81
CA VAL A 124 20.44 19.24 -10.79
C VAL A 124 21.42 20.42 -10.80
N LEU A 125 21.83 20.87 -11.99
CA LEU A 125 22.80 21.95 -12.14
C LEU A 125 22.26 23.30 -11.64
N ILE A 126 20.99 23.62 -11.95
CA ILE A 126 20.32 24.85 -11.46
C ILE A 126 20.36 24.91 -9.93
N VAL A 127 19.99 23.82 -9.27
CA VAL A 127 19.99 23.77 -7.79
C VAL A 127 21.42 23.83 -7.23
N LYS A 128 22.38 23.18 -7.88
CA LYS A 128 23.79 23.21 -7.50
C LYS A 128 24.41 24.61 -7.61
N LEU A 129 23.96 25.40 -8.60
CA LEU A 129 24.42 26.78 -8.81
C LEU A 129 23.68 27.82 -7.94
N GLY A 130 22.81 27.36 -7.00
CA GLY A 130 22.14 28.27 -6.05
C GLY A 130 20.82 28.88 -6.57
N GLY A 131 20.24 28.34 -7.63
CA GLY A 131 19.01 28.87 -8.25
C GLY A 131 17.77 28.86 -7.36
N LEU A 132 17.74 28.09 -6.25
CA LEU A 132 16.57 28.03 -5.36
C LEU A 132 16.31 29.34 -4.64
N GLU A 133 17.33 30.01 -4.13
CA GLU A 133 17.15 31.25 -3.35
C GLU A 133 16.49 32.38 -4.15
N PRO A 134 16.97 32.75 -5.35
CA PRO A 134 16.32 33.77 -6.16
C PRO A 134 14.90 33.35 -6.60
N LEU A 135 14.65 32.07 -6.91
CA LEU A 135 13.31 31.56 -7.24
C LEU A 135 12.35 31.71 -6.05
N ILE A 136 12.78 31.39 -4.83
CA ILE A 136 11.97 31.55 -3.61
C ILE A 136 11.61 33.03 -3.41
N ARG A 137 12.55 33.96 -3.62
CA ARG A 137 12.24 35.39 -3.58
C ARG A 137 11.18 35.81 -4.61
N GLN A 138 11.29 35.27 -5.83
CA GLN A 138 10.32 35.58 -6.90
C GLN A 138 8.95 34.96 -6.67
N MET A 139 8.85 33.82 -5.99
CA MET A 139 7.55 33.28 -5.53
C MET A 139 6.82 34.28 -4.58
N LEU A 140 7.54 35.18 -3.95
CA LEU A 140 6.99 36.23 -3.07
C LEU A 140 6.71 37.57 -3.80
N SER A 141 7.02 37.66 -5.10
CA SER A 141 6.79 38.84 -5.91
C SER A 141 5.31 39.25 -5.90
N PRO A 142 4.98 40.59 -5.93
CA PRO A 142 3.62 41.05 -6.14
C PRO A 142 3.11 40.80 -7.57
N ASN A 143 4.00 40.55 -8.53
CA ASN A 143 3.65 40.25 -9.92
C ASN A 143 3.30 38.78 -10.11
N VAL A 144 2.08 38.52 -10.58
CA VAL A 144 1.53 37.18 -10.77
C VAL A 144 2.29 36.34 -11.83
N GLU A 145 2.77 37.01 -12.91
CA GLU A 145 3.54 36.31 -13.96
C GLU A 145 4.91 35.87 -13.43
N VAL A 146 5.59 36.70 -12.65
CA VAL A 146 6.83 36.32 -11.96
C VAL A 146 6.58 35.15 -11.00
N GLN A 147 5.50 35.20 -10.19
CA GLN A 147 5.11 34.11 -9.32
C GLN A 147 4.89 32.84 -10.11
N CYS A 148 4.12 32.89 -11.20
CA CYS A 148 3.76 31.73 -12.00
C CYS A 148 5.01 31.05 -12.58
N ASN A 149 5.93 31.82 -13.17
CA ASN A 149 7.16 31.30 -13.75
C ASN A 149 8.08 30.71 -12.69
N ALA A 150 8.26 31.40 -11.55
CA ALA A 150 9.10 30.92 -10.46
C ALA A 150 8.56 29.62 -9.84
N VAL A 151 7.26 29.57 -9.57
CA VAL A 151 6.62 28.34 -9.03
C VAL A 151 6.68 27.21 -10.05
N GLY A 152 6.43 27.49 -11.35
CA GLY A 152 6.54 26.49 -12.41
C GLY A 152 7.95 25.91 -12.52
N CYS A 153 8.98 26.77 -12.41
CA CYS A 153 10.37 26.32 -12.37
C CYS A 153 10.63 25.41 -11.16
N VAL A 154 10.22 25.81 -9.95
CA VAL A 154 10.38 25.01 -8.73
C VAL A 154 9.62 23.67 -8.86
N THR A 155 8.43 23.67 -9.48
CA THR A 155 7.68 22.45 -9.76
C THR A 155 8.46 21.47 -10.63
N ASN A 156 9.11 21.98 -11.71
CA ASN A 156 9.97 21.19 -12.56
C ASN A 156 11.21 20.67 -11.81
N LEU A 157 11.85 21.52 -10.99
CA LEU A 157 13.00 21.11 -10.16
C LEU A 157 12.63 20.02 -9.16
N ALA A 158 11.42 20.06 -8.58
CA ALA A 158 10.92 19.12 -7.59
C ALA A 158 10.57 17.71 -8.16
N THR A 159 10.60 17.55 -9.48
CA THR A 159 10.45 16.20 -10.09
C THR A 159 11.72 15.34 -9.99
N HIS A 160 12.88 15.93 -9.65
CA HIS A 160 14.15 15.22 -9.47
C HIS A 160 14.40 14.92 -7.98
N ASP A 161 14.69 13.66 -7.65
CA ASP A 161 14.78 13.21 -6.25
C ASP A 161 15.87 13.94 -5.45
N ASP A 162 17.07 14.14 -6.02
CA ASP A 162 18.16 14.87 -5.36
C ASP A 162 17.81 16.32 -5.01
N ASN A 163 16.85 16.90 -5.70
CA ASN A 163 16.42 18.27 -5.47
C ASN A 163 15.35 18.37 -4.37
N LYS A 164 14.53 17.34 -4.18
CA LYS A 164 13.40 17.37 -3.24
C LYS A 164 13.85 17.74 -1.83
N THR A 165 14.87 17.07 -1.31
CA THR A 165 15.40 17.36 0.03
C THR A 165 15.98 18.78 0.13
N LYS A 166 16.65 19.27 -0.93
CA LYS A 166 17.20 20.65 -0.96
C LYS A 166 16.08 21.69 -1.00
N ILE A 167 15.03 21.45 -1.79
CA ILE A 167 13.84 22.32 -1.84
C ILE A 167 13.14 22.36 -0.48
N ALA A 168 12.97 21.21 0.19
CA ALA A 168 12.38 21.16 1.52
C ALA A 168 13.16 21.99 2.55
N LYS A 169 14.50 21.90 2.51
CA LYS A 169 15.41 22.60 3.44
C LYS A 169 15.65 24.06 3.09
N SER A 170 15.35 24.51 1.85
CA SER A 170 15.59 25.88 1.41
C SER A 170 14.57 26.92 1.90
N GLY A 171 13.49 26.46 2.58
CA GLY A 171 12.38 27.33 2.98
C GLY A 171 11.30 27.53 1.90
N ALA A 172 11.37 26.83 0.76
CA ALA A 172 10.41 26.95 -0.34
C ALA A 172 8.98 26.48 0.02
N LEU A 173 8.83 25.53 0.98
CA LEU A 173 7.54 24.93 1.29
C LEU A 173 6.50 25.90 1.83
N VAL A 174 6.90 26.90 2.63
CA VAL A 174 5.99 27.91 3.17
C VAL A 174 5.43 28.81 2.06
N PRO A 175 6.24 29.42 1.16
CA PRO A 175 5.74 30.12 -0.02
C PRO A 175 4.87 29.25 -0.92
N LEU A 176 5.24 28.00 -1.20
CA LEU A 176 4.45 27.06 -2.01
C LEU A 176 3.07 26.82 -1.39
N THR A 177 3.02 26.55 -0.08
CA THR A 177 1.77 26.34 0.66
C THR A 177 0.87 27.61 0.60
N ARG A 178 1.45 28.83 0.65
CA ARG A 178 0.70 30.06 0.48
C ARG A 178 0.18 30.22 -0.95
N LEU A 179 1.01 29.96 -1.97
CA LEU A 179 0.66 30.11 -3.39
C LEU A 179 -0.34 29.06 -3.88
N ALA A 180 -0.43 27.92 -3.23
CA ALA A 180 -1.52 26.96 -3.45
C ALA A 180 -2.92 27.55 -3.18
N ARG A 181 -3.01 28.66 -2.41
CA ARG A 181 -4.25 29.44 -2.22
C ARG A 181 -4.38 30.62 -3.17
N SER A 182 -3.55 30.73 -4.20
CA SER A 182 -3.62 31.83 -5.18
C SER A 182 -4.97 31.83 -5.90
N LYS A 183 -5.45 33.05 -6.22
CA LYS A 183 -6.62 33.23 -7.09
C LYS A 183 -6.30 33.00 -8.57
N ASP A 184 -5.02 33.13 -8.97
CA ASP A 184 -4.57 32.75 -10.31
C ASP A 184 -4.41 31.23 -10.38
N MET A 185 -5.18 30.61 -11.27
CA MET A 185 -5.27 29.15 -11.41
C MET A 185 -3.96 28.51 -11.86
N ARG A 186 -3.13 29.24 -12.64
CA ARG A 186 -1.82 28.75 -13.09
C ARG A 186 -0.86 28.65 -11.91
N VAL A 187 -0.83 29.69 -11.07
CA VAL A 187 -0.03 29.73 -9.85
C VAL A 187 -0.51 28.63 -8.88
N GLN A 188 -1.82 28.50 -8.67
CA GLN A 188 -2.41 27.49 -7.80
C GLN A 188 -2.06 26.08 -8.28
N ARG A 189 -2.23 25.78 -9.59
CA ARG A 189 -1.93 24.47 -10.18
C ARG A 189 -0.44 24.14 -10.05
N ASN A 190 0.46 25.07 -10.38
CA ASN A 190 1.90 24.85 -10.24
C ASN A 190 2.29 24.62 -8.77
N ALA A 191 1.77 25.42 -7.85
CA ALA A 191 2.09 25.28 -6.42
C ALA A 191 1.60 23.93 -5.85
N THR A 192 0.38 23.51 -6.19
CA THR A 192 -0.15 22.21 -5.75
C THR A 192 0.61 21.03 -6.36
N GLY A 193 1.04 21.17 -7.64
CA GLY A 193 1.91 20.18 -8.29
C GLY A 193 3.29 20.08 -7.61
N ALA A 194 3.88 21.22 -7.21
CA ALA A 194 5.12 21.20 -6.43
C ALA A 194 4.93 20.53 -5.07
N LEU A 195 3.85 20.84 -4.34
CA LEU A 195 3.54 20.20 -3.06
C LEU A 195 3.36 18.68 -3.23
N LEU A 196 2.67 18.23 -4.29
CA LEU A 196 2.56 16.80 -4.59
C LEU A 196 3.94 16.16 -4.78
N ASN A 197 4.81 16.76 -5.62
CA ASN A 197 6.16 16.22 -5.86
C ASN A 197 6.97 16.07 -4.58
N MET A 198 6.71 16.88 -3.57
CA MET A 198 7.38 16.79 -2.27
C MET A 198 6.84 15.66 -1.38
N THR A 199 5.68 15.05 -1.69
CA THR A 199 5.10 13.98 -0.85
C THR A 199 5.71 12.59 -1.06
N HIS A 200 6.59 12.41 -2.05
CA HIS A 200 7.17 11.10 -2.39
C HIS A 200 8.27 10.61 -1.44
N SER A 201 8.71 11.43 -0.49
CA SER A 201 9.72 11.08 0.52
C SER A 201 9.18 11.31 1.92
N ASP A 202 9.45 10.40 2.86
CA ASP A 202 8.98 10.46 4.24
C ASP A 202 9.47 11.72 4.95
N GLU A 203 10.76 12.04 4.82
CA GLU A 203 11.36 13.26 5.38
C GLU A 203 10.63 14.52 4.87
N ASN A 204 10.34 14.56 3.57
CA ASN A 204 9.68 15.70 2.96
C ASN A 204 8.20 15.80 3.35
N ARG A 205 7.49 14.68 3.56
CA ARG A 205 6.11 14.69 4.08
C ARG A 205 6.05 15.36 5.45
N GLN A 206 7.02 15.07 6.32
CA GLN A 206 7.09 15.74 7.63
C GLN A 206 7.34 17.25 7.51
N HIS A 207 8.25 17.67 6.62
CA HIS A 207 8.47 19.10 6.34
C HIS A 207 7.22 19.80 5.78
N LEU A 208 6.45 19.14 4.90
CA LEU A 208 5.16 19.65 4.40
C LEU A 208 4.14 19.85 5.53
N VAL A 209 4.03 18.90 6.42
CA VAL A 209 3.14 18.99 7.58
C VAL A 209 3.53 20.15 8.49
N LEU A 210 4.83 20.36 8.74
CA LEU A 210 5.35 21.48 9.52
C LEU A 210 5.13 22.84 8.81
N ALA A 211 5.18 22.87 7.48
CA ALA A 211 4.88 24.06 6.69
C ALA A 211 3.38 24.40 6.60
N GLY A 212 2.52 23.62 7.27
CA GLY A 212 1.06 23.84 7.30
C GLY A 212 0.36 23.49 5.98
N ALA A 213 0.89 22.53 5.21
CA ALA A 213 0.33 22.16 3.91
C ALA A 213 -1.00 21.41 4.03
N ILE A 214 -1.22 20.62 5.10
CA ILE A 214 -2.43 19.78 5.28
C ILE A 214 -3.73 20.58 5.13
N PRO A 215 -3.99 21.66 5.91
CA PRO A 215 -5.26 22.38 5.80
C PRO A 215 -5.47 23.00 4.42
N VAL A 216 -4.38 23.36 3.72
CA VAL A 216 -4.45 23.90 2.36
C VAL A 216 -4.85 22.83 1.37
N ILE A 217 -4.17 21.69 1.40
CA ILE A 217 -4.45 20.54 0.53
C ILE A 217 -5.90 20.07 0.73
N VAL A 218 -6.35 19.93 1.97
CA VAL A 218 -7.74 19.51 2.28
C VAL A 218 -8.75 20.54 1.79
N SER A 219 -8.50 21.83 1.95
CA SER A 219 -9.41 22.88 1.46
C SER A 219 -9.54 22.88 -0.08
N LEU A 220 -8.51 22.46 -0.80
CA LEU A 220 -8.45 22.42 -2.26
C LEU A 220 -9.03 21.12 -2.86
N LEU A 221 -9.41 20.14 -2.06
CA LEU A 221 -10.16 18.97 -2.54
C LEU A 221 -11.48 19.37 -3.25
N ASN A 222 -12.06 20.49 -2.86
CA ASN A 222 -13.26 21.06 -3.47
C ASN A 222 -12.98 22.10 -4.58
N SER A 223 -11.76 22.15 -5.11
CA SER A 223 -11.40 23.06 -6.20
C SER A 223 -12.24 22.76 -7.45
N PRO A 224 -12.68 23.76 -8.23
CA PRO A 224 -13.33 23.53 -9.53
C PRO A 224 -12.36 23.00 -10.60
N ASP A 225 -11.06 23.11 -10.38
CA ASP A 225 -10.01 22.63 -11.29
C ASP A 225 -9.67 21.17 -10.99
N THR A 226 -9.84 20.31 -11.98
CA THR A 226 -9.60 18.86 -11.84
C THR A 226 -8.14 18.49 -11.65
N ASP A 227 -7.18 19.29 -12.16
CA ASP A 227 -5.76 19.06 -11.93
C ASP A 227 -5.38 19.38 -10.49
N VAL A 228 -5.92 20.48 -9.95
CA VAL A 228 -5.74 20.84 -8.53
C VAL A 228 -6.37 19.77 -7.63
N GLN A 229 -7.58 19.30 -7.94
CA GLN A 229 -8.19 18.19 -7.21
C GLN A 229 -7.28 16.95 -7.24
N TYR A 230 -6.79 16.57 -8.42
CA TYR A 230 -5.91 15.41 -8.59
C TYR A 230 -4.63 15.56 -7.79
N TYR A 231 -3.94 16.71 -7.88
CA TYR A 231 -2.69 16.94 -7.16
C TYR A 231 -2.90 16.91 -5.64
N CYS A 232 -3.96 17.55 -5.16
CA CYS A 232 -4.26 17.58 -3.72
C CYS A 232 -4.69 16.22 -3.19
N THR A 233 -5.51 15.47 -3.94
CA THR A 233 -5.96 14.14 -3.53
C THR A 233 -4.80 13.15 -3.51
N THR A 234 -3.90 13.21 -4.52
CA THR A 234 -2.69 12.38 -4.57
C THR A 234 -1.72 12.72 -3.44
N ALA A 235 -1.49 14.03 -3.20
CA ALA A 235 -0.65 14.48 -2.10
C ALA A 235 -1.18 13.97 -0.74
N LEU A 236 -2.49 14.03 -0.55
CA LEU A 236 -3.14 13.53 0.66
C LEU A 236 -3.04 12.01 0.79
N SER A 237 -3.21 11.28 -0.32
CA SER A 237 -3.01 9.83 -0.36
C SER A 237 -1.60 9.46 0.13
N ASN A 238 -0.57 10.15 -0.37
CA ASN A 238 0.82 9.93 0.03
C ASN A 238 1.08 10.33 1.51
N ILE A 239 0.48 11.43 1.99
CA ILE A 239 0.60 11.86 3.40
C ILE A 239 -0.08 10.85 4.34
N ALA A 240 -1.19 10.25 3.92
CA ALA A 240 -1.96 9.29 4.71
C ALA A 240 -1.31 7.90 4.85
N VAL A 241 -0.23 7.60 4.13
CA VAL A 241 0.58 6.38 4.34
C VAL A 241 1.13 6.34 5.75
N ASP A 242 1.60 7.46 6.28
CA ASP A 242 2.21 7.57 7.59
C ASP A 242 1.17 7.64 8.73
N GLY A 243 1.24 6.73 9.71
CA GLY A 243 0.33 6.66 10.85
C GLY A 243 0.32 7.91 11.73
N ALA A 244 1.47 8.59 11.91
CA ALA A 244 1.54 9.84 12.65
C ALA A 244 0.78 10.97 11.92
N ASN A 245 0.85 10.99 10.59
CA ASN A 245 0.11 11.96 9.77
C ASN A 245 -1.40 11.64 9.77
N ARG A 246 -1.81 10.35 9.72
CA ARG A 246 -3.23 9.97 9.86
C ARG A 246 -3.82 10.46 11.20
N LYS A 247 -3.07 10.33 12.30
CA LYS A 247 -3.49 10.86 13.61
C LYS A 247 -3.67 12.38 13.60
N LYS A 248 -2.77 13.13 12.94
CA LYS A 248 -2.90 14.60 12.77
C LYS A 248 -4.13 14.95 11.93
N LEU A 249 -4.34 14.27 10.79
CA LEU A 249 -5.52 14.43 9.94
C LEU A 249 -6.81 14.18 10.72
N ALA A 250 -6.84 13.15 11.57
CA ALA A 250 -8.00 12.84 12.40
C ALA A 250 -8.36 13.94 13.41
N GLN A 251 -7.38 14.71 13.84
CA GLN A 251 -7.56 15.80 14.82
C GLN A 251 -7.91 17.13 14.14
N SER A 252 -7.28 17.44 12.99
CA SER A 252 -7.36 18.75 12.35
C SER A 252 -8.44 18.85 11.27
N GLU A 253 -8.82 17.73 10.63
CA GLU A 253 -9.63 17.72 9.42
C GLU A 253 -10.89 16.84 9.55
N PRO A 254 -11.90 17.24 10.35
CA PRO A 254 -13.05 16.40 10.66
C PRO A 254 -13.98 16.10 9.46
N LYS A 255 -13.86 16.85 8.35
CA LYS A 255 -14.65 16.65 7.12
C LYS A 255 -13.87 15.92 6.03
N LEU A 256 -12.66 15.44 6.31
CA LEU A 256 -11.77 14.85 5.34
C LEU A 256 -12.41 13.66 4.61
N VAL A 257 -12.92 12.68 5.37
CA VAL A 257 -13.55 11.46 4.80
C VAL A 257 -14.73 11.86 3.92
N GLN A 258 -15.58 12.78 4.38
CA GLN A 258 -16.73 13.26 3.62
C GLN A 258 -16.33 13.90 2.29
N SER A 259 -15.24 14.71 2.27
CA SER A 259 -14.72 15.30 1.04
C SER A 259 -14.15 14.26 0.09
N LEU A 260 -13.43 13.26 0.60
CA LEU A 260 -12.88 12.18 -0.22
C LEU A 260 -13.96 11.26 -0.79
N VAL A 261 -15.01 10.95 0.00
CA VAL A 261 -16.18 10.20 -0.49
C VAL A 261 -16.84 10.96 -1.65
N ALA A 262 -17.04 12.27 -1.53
CA ALA A 262 -17.59 13.09 -2.62
C ALA A 262 -16.70 13.07 -3.89
N LEU A 263 -15.38 13.00 -3.74
CA LEU A 263 -14.44 12.93 -4.87
C LEU A 263 -14.46 11.58 -5.60
N MET A 264 -15.01 10.53 -5.03
CA MET A 264 -15.28 9.28 -5.77
C MET A 264 -16.36 9.46 -6.85
N ASP A 265 -17.11 10.57 -6.84
CA ASP A 265 -18.06 10.99 -7.85
C ASP A 265 -17.51 12.08 -8.80
N SER A 266 -16.23 12.43 -8.69
CA SER A 266 -15.58 13.39 -9.58
C SER A 266 -15.69 12.95 -11.06
N PRO A 267 -15.84 13.88 -12.03
CA PRO A 267 -15.79 13.52 -13.46
C PRO A 267 -14.43 12.98 -13.92
N GLY A 268 -13.38 13.21 -13.15
CA GLY A 268 -12.02 12.76 -13.47
C GLY A 268 -11.70 11.37 -12.90
N LEU A 269 -11.54 10.35 -13.75
CA LEU A 269 -11.20 8.99 -13.31
C LEU A 269 -9.94 8.94 -12.43
N LYS A 270 -8.93 9.77 -12.73
CA LYS A 270 -7.71 9.85 -11.92
C LYS A 270 -7.99 10.38 -10.51
N VAL A 271 -8.91 11.34 -10.38
CA VAL A 271 -9.33 11.87 -9.07
C VAL A 271 -10.06 10.80 -8.28
N GLN A 272 -10.98 10.06 -8.93
CA GLN A 272 -11.68 8.93 -8.30
C GLN A 272 -10.71 7.88 -7.78
N CYS A 273 -9.70 7.49 -8.59
CA CYS A 273 -8.65 6.55 -8.16
C CYS A 273 -7.90 7.04 -6.93
N GLN A 274 -7.45 8.30 -6.95
CA GLN A 274 -6.69 8.86 -5.85
C GLN A 274 -7.54 9.06 -4.59
N ALA A 275 -8.83 9.35 -4.74
CA ALA A 275 -9.75 9.41 -3.61
C ALA A 275 -9.93 8.04 -2.95
N ALA A 276 -10.12 6.98 -3.74
CA ALA A 276 -10.19 5.61 -3.25
C ALA A 276 -8.88 5.17 -2.56
N LEU A 277 -7.71 5.51 -3.14
CA LEU A 277 -6.41 5.24 -2.53
C LEU A 277 -6.18 6.01 -1.23
N ALA A 278 -6.58 7.29 -1.18
CA ALA A 278 -6.50 8.08 0.04
C ALA A 278 -7.39 7.48 1.14
N LEU A 279 -8.62 7.07 0.81
CA LEU A 279 -9.51 6.39 1.75
C LEU A 279 -8.95 5.02 2.17
N ARG A 280 -8.35 4.25 1.25
CA ARG A 280 -7.66 2.99 1.57
C ARG A 280 -6.55 3.22 2.59
N ASN A 281 -5.69 4.22 2.39
CA ASN A 281 -4.59 4.52 3.30
C ASN A 281 -5.10 5.02 4.67
N LEU A 282 -6.15 5.84 4.70
CA LEU A 282 -6.81 6.25 5.95
C LEU A 282 -7.44 5.06 6.67
N ALA A 283 -8.05 4.11 5.94
CA ALA A 283 -8.70 2.91 6.47
C ALA A 283 -7.73 1.89 7.08
N SER A 284 -6.42 2.15 7.11
CA SER A 284 -5.49 1.44 7.99
C SER A 284 -5.79 1.70 9.48
N ASP A 285 -6.49 2.79 9.82
CA ASP A 285 -6.91 3.10 11.18
C ASP A 285 -8.42 2.84 11.35
N GLU A 286 -8.80 2.16 12.44
CA GLU A 286 -10.18 1.75 12.78
C GLU A 286 -11.20 2.90 12.69
N LYS A 287 -10.84 4.08 13.19
CA LYS A 287 -11.70 5.28 13.11
C LYS A 287 -12.16 5.56 11.68
N TYR A 288 -11.26 5.50 10.72
CA TYR A 288 -11.59 5.82 9.33
C TYR A 288 -12.38 4.70 8.65
N GLN A 289 -12.17 3.43 9.05
CA GLN A 289 -13.00 2.31 8.58
C GLN A 289 -14.47 2.56 8.89
N LEU A 290 -14.79 3.02 10.09
CA LEU A 290 -16.15 3.37 10.51
C LEU A 290 -16.66 4.65 9.83
N GLU A 291 -15.84 5.69 9.73
CA GLU A 291 -16.24 6.96 9.12
C GLU A 291 -16.58 6.83 7.64
N ILE A 292 -15.87 5.98 6.87
CA ILE A 292 -16.15 5.75 5.45
C ILE A 292 -17.57 5.19 5.28
N VAL A 293 -17.97 4.22 6.09
CA VAL A 293 -19.32 3.66 6.06
C VAL A 293 -20.34 4.69 6.56
N LYS A 294 -20.04 5.40 7.64
CA LYS A 294 -20.90 6.43 8.22
C LYS A 294 -21.23 7.57 7.24
N TYR A 295 -20.26 7.97 6.41
CA TYR A 295 -20.43 9.05 5.43
C TYR A 295 -20.84 8.54 4.05
N ASP A 296 -21.47 7.37 3.99
CA ASP A 296 -22.07 6.81 2.78
C ASP A 296 -21.05 6.51 1.66
N GLY A 297 -19.87 6.03 2.02
CA GLY A 297 -18.82 5.67 1.06
C GLY A 297 -19.09 4.37 0.30
N LEU A 298 -19.93 3.46 0.84
CA LEU A 298 -20.16 2.14 0.24
C LEU A 298 -20.80 2.20 -1.15
N PRO A 299 -21.84 3.01 -1.44
CA PRO A 299 -22.42 3.08 -2.78
C PRO A 299 -21.42 3.52 -3.86
N ALA A 300 -20.57 4.51 -3.53
CA ALA A 300 -19.53 4.96 -4.45
C ALA A 300 -18.49 3.86 -4.68
N LEU A 301 -17.97 3.23 -3.63
CA LEU A 301 -17.01 2.12 -3.73
C LEU A 301 -17.60 0.94 -4.54
N LEU A 302 -18.88 0.60 -4.32
CA LEU A 302 -19.55 -0.47 -5.08
C LEU A 302 -19.60 -0.17 -6.58
N ARG A 303 -19.89 1.09 -6.96
CA ARG A 303 -19.85 1.51 -8.35
C ARG A 303 -18.42 1.43 -8.92
N LEU A 304 -17.42 1.85 -8.16
CA LEU A 304 -16.03 1.90 -8.61
C LEU A 304 -15.41 0.51 -8.82
N ILE A 305 -15.72 -0.48 -7.99
CA ILE A 305 -15.25 -1.87 -8.19
C ILE A 305 -15.88 -2.53 -9.42
N GLN A 306 -16.99 -2.00 -9.95
CA GLN A 306 -17.67 -2.46 -11.15
C GLN A 306 -17.26 -1.66 -12.41
N SER A 307 -16.25 -0.80 -12.29
CA SER A 307 -15.71 -0.02 -13.41
C SER A 307 -15.02 -0.92 -14.44
N THR A 308 -14.89 -0.42 -15.67
CA THR A 308 -14.06 -1.04 -16.70
C THR A 308 -12.60 -0.53 -16.67
N TYR A 309 -12.29 0.46 -15.85
CA TYR A 309 -10.96 1.03 -15.71
C TYR A 309 -10.19 0.32 -14.57
N LEU A 310 -9.26 -0.54 -14.94
CA LEU A 310 -8.55 -1.43 -14.01
C LEU A 310 -7.91 -0.71 -12.79
N PRO A 311 -7.19 0.42 -12.94
CA PRO A 311 -6.64 1.11 -11.78
C PRO A 311 -7.70 1.55 -10.75
N LEU A 312 -8.90 1.88 -11.22
CA LEU A 312 -10.01 2.28 -10.35
C LEU A 312 -10.60 1.07 -9.62
N MET A 313 -10.71 -0.07 -10.31
CA MET A 313 -11.13 -1.33 -9.68
C MET A 313 -10.17 -1.74 -8.56
N ILE A 314 -8.87 -1.71 -8.82
CA ILE A 314 -7.83 -2.08 -7.85
C ILE A 314 -7.89 -1.15 -6.63
N SER A 315 -7.86 0.18 -6.84
CA SER A 315 -7.86 1.15 -5.75
C SER A 315 -9.11 1.07 -4.87
N SER A 316 -10.28 0.84 -5.48
CA SER A 316 -11.53 0.70 -4.74
C SER A 316 -11.65 -0.65 -4.05
N ALA A 317 -11.21 -1.76 -4.67
CA ALA A 317 -11.17 -3.08 -4.02
C ALA A 317 -10.24 -3.08 -2.81
N ALA A 318 -9.06 -2.45 -2.92
CA ALA A 318 -8.14 -2.27 -1.80
C ALA A 318 -8.77 -1.45 -0.66
N CYS A 319 -9.52 -0.39 -0.98
CA CYS A 319 -10.24 0.38 0.02
C CYS A 319 -11.31 -0.46 0.73
N VAL A 320 -12.12 -1.22 -0.01
CA VAL A 320 -13.16 -2.10 0.55
C VAL A 320 -12.53 -3.17 1.44
N ARG A 321 -11.39 -3.76 1.02
CA ARG A 321 -10.63 -4.71 1.86
C ARG A 321 -10.31 -4.11 3.23
N ASN A 322 -9.73 -2.90 3.28
CA ASN A 322 -9.36 -2.28 4.54
C ASN A 322 -10.60 -1.88 5.38
N VAL A 323 -11.66 -1.36 4.75
CA VAL A 323 -12.92 -1.03 5.44
C VAL A 323 -13.60 -2.29 6.02
N SER A 324 -13.44 -3.46 5.37
CA SER A 324 -14.02 -4.73 5.82
C SER A 324 -13.32 -5.35 7.03
N ILE A 325 -12.18 -4.82 7.47
CA ILE A 325 -11.46 -5.31 8.65
C ILE A 325 -12.28 -5.07 9.93
N HIS A 326 -13.02 -3.97 9.98
CA HIS A 326 -13.82 -3.65 11.17
C HIS A 326 -15.10 -4.51 11.24
N PRO A 327 -15.35 -5.26 12.33
CA PRO A 327 -16.50 -6.17 12.44
C PRO A 327 -17.87 -5.51 12.22
N LEU A 328 -18.03 -4.25 12.66
CA LEU A 328 -19.29 -3.49 12.47
C LEU A 328 -19.58 -3.17 11.00
N ASN A 329 -18.59 -3.25 10.13
CA ASN A 329 -18.75 -2.96 8.70
C ASN A 329 -19.11 -4.20 7.87
N GLU A 330 -18.94 -5.42 8.39
CA GLU A 330 -19.21 -6.66 7.67
C GLU A 330 -20.63 -6.71 7.11
N THR A 331 -21.63 -6.58 7.97
CA THR A 331 -23.04 -6.62 7.57
C THR A 331 -23.43 -5.46 6.64
N PRO A 332 -23.06 -4.19 6.91
CA PRO A 332 -23.31 -3.08 5.98
C PRO A 332 -22.72 -3.30 4.58
N ILE A 333 -21.51 -3.85 4.46
CA ILE A 333 -20.89 -4.14 3.16
C ILE A 333 -21.68 -5.23 2.42
N ILE A 334 -22.10 -6.29 3.10
CA ILE A 334 -22.89 -7.37 2.53
C ILE A 334 -24.26 -6.85 2.05
N GLU A 335 -24.96 -6.08 2.90
CA GLU A 335 -26.27 -5.50 2.61
C GLU A 335 -26.21 -4.46 1.47
N ALA A 336 -25.09 -3.76 1.31
CA ALA A 336 -24.84 -2.88 0.18
C ALA A 336 -24.66 -3.63 -1.16
N GLY A 337 -24.54 -4.97 -1.15
CA GLY A 337 -24.51 -5.80 -2.36
C GLY A 337 -23.12 -6.11 -2.92
N PHE A 338 -22.06 -6.02 -2.12
CA PHE A 338 -20.69 -6.26 -2.57
C PHE A 338 -20.35 -7.71 -2.92
N LEU A 339 -21.07 -8.71 -2.39
CA LEU A 339 -20.69 -10.13 -2.53
C LEU A 339 -20.57 -10.58 -3.99
N LYS A 340 -21.56 -10.31 -4.83
CA LYS A 340 -21.51 -10.71 -6.25
C LYS A 340 -20.37 -10.02 -7.03
N PRO A 341 -20.19 -8.69 -6.94
CA PRO A 341 -19.03 -8.02 -7.50
C PRO A 341 -17.69 -8.60 -7.03
N LEU A 342 -17.51 -8.85 -5.73
CA LEU A 342 -16.27 -9.45 -5.18
C LEU A 342 -16.02 -10.84 -5.76
N VAL A 343 -17.03 -11.70 -5.86
CA VAL A 343 -16.89 -13.03 -6.49
C VAL A 343 -16.54 -12.89 -7.98
N HIS A 344 -17.09 -11.89 -8.68
CA HIS A 344 -16.74 -11.61 -10.07
C HIS A 344 -15.27 -11.19 -10.21
N LEU A 345 -14.74 -10.38 -9.29
CA LEU A 345 -13.34 -9.95 -9.32
C LEU A 345 -12.35 -11.11 -9.22
N LEU A 346 -12.72 -12.24 -8.62
CA LEU A 346 -11.88 -13.44 -8.59
C LEU A 346 -11.60 -14.02 -9.98
N SER A 347 -12.41 -13.68 -10.99
CA SER A 347 -12.24 -14.15 -12.37
C SER A 347 -11.17 -13.39 -13.17
N PHE A 348 -10.59 -12.31 -12.62
CA PHE A 348 -9.53 -11.52 -13.29
C PHE A 348 -8.16 -12.17 -13.10
N ALA A 349 -7.91 -13.30 -13.78
CA ALA A 349 -6.71 -14.11 -13.62
C ALA A 349 -5.40 -13.36 -13.92
N ASP A 350 -5.44 -12.34 -14.80
CA ASP A 350 -4.27 -11.53 -15.17
C ASP A 350 -3.92 -10.45 -14.13
N THR A 351 -4.71 -10.31 -13.04
CA THR A 351 -4.52 -9.27 -12.03
C THR A 351 -4.59 -9.86 -10.63
N GLU A 352 -3.44 -10.40 -10.19
CA GLU A 352 -3.26 -11.04 -8.88
C GLU A 352 -3.69 -10.13 -7.73
N GLU A 353 -3.27 -8.86 -7.74
CA GLU A 353 -3.61 -7.87 -6.72
C GLU A 353 -5.14 -7.72 -6.55
N LEU A 354 -5.89 -7.67 -7.65
CA LEU A 354 -7.34 -7.55 -7.61
C LEU A 354 -8.01 -8.80 -7.03
N GLN A 355 -7.52 -9.99 -7.41
CA GLN A 355 -7.98 -11.26 -6.83
C GLN A 355 -7.69 -11.31 -5.33
N CYS A 356 -6.48 -10.92 -4.89
CA CYS A 356 -6.12 -10.86 -3.47
C CYS A 356 -7.03 -9.92 -2.69
N HIS A 357 -7.27 -8.70 -3.17
CA HIS A 357 -8.18 -7.77 -2.49
C HIS A 357 -9.60 -8.31 -2.38
N ALA A 358 -10.11 -8.95 -3.43
CA ALA A 358 -11.45 -9.51 -3.44
C ALA A 358 -11.60 -10.66 -2.44
N ILE A 359 -10.67 -11.62 -2.45
CA ILE A 359 -10.75 -12.79 -1.56
C ILE A 359 -10.47 -12.43 -0.11
N SER A 360 -9.51 -11.53 0.16
CA SER A 360 -9.25 -11.03 1.52
C SER A 360 -10.48 -10.30 2.08
N THR A 361 -11.20 -9.54 1.23
CA THR A 361 -12.47 -8.91 1.64
C THR A 361 -13.51 -9.98 2.01
N LEU A 362 -13.71 -11.00 1.17
CA LEU A 362 -14.65 -12.08 1.46
C LEU A 362 -14.29 -12.81 2.77
N ARG A 363 -12.99 -13.05 3.02
CA ARG A 363 -12.50 -13.61 4.28
C ARG A 363 -12.83 -12.72 5.47
N ASN A 364 -12.57 -11.42 5.39
CA ASN A 364 -12.88 -10.48 6.46
C ASN A 364 -14.38 -10.45 6.77
N LEU A 365 -15.24 -10.41 5.72
CA LEU A 365 -16.70 -10.44 5.87
C LEU A 365 -17.23 -11.75 6.47
N ALA A 366 -16.43 -12.82 6.46
CA ALA A 366 -16.76 -14.11 7.06
C ALA A 366 -16.32 -14.22 8.52
N ALA A 367 -15.69 -13.20 9.12
CA ALA A 367 -15.00 -13.38 10.40
C ALA A 367 -15.97 -13.61 11.56
N SER A 368 -17.00 -12.79 11.75
CA SER A 368 -17.77 -12.77 12.99
C SER A 368 -19.12 -13.48 12.91
N SER A 369 -19.87 -13.35 11.84
CA SER A 369 -21.30 -13.73 11.77
C SER A 369 -21.57 -14.99 10.95
N VAL A 370 -22.26 -15.97 11.55
CA VAL A 370 -22.75 -17.18 10.84
C VAL A 370 -23.68 -16.80 9.68
N ARG A 371 -24.55 -15.80 9.86
CA ARG A 371 -25.40 -15.25 8.80
C ARG A 371 -24.56 -14.77 7.63
N ASN A 372 -23.52 -13.97 7.89
CA ASN A 372 -22.64 -13.44 6.86
C ASN A 372 -21.89 -14.56 6.11
N LYS A 373 -21.36 -15.55 6.82
CA LYS A 373 -20.77 -16.76 6.21
C LYS A 373 -21.75 -17.45 5.27
N GLY A 374 -23.00 -17.62 5.68
CA GLY A 374 -24.05 -18.21 4.86
C GLY A 374 -24.34 -17.41 3.58
N GLU A 375 -24.37 -16.07 3.66
CA GLU A 375 -24.54 -15.20 2.48
C GLU A 375 -23.36 -15.32 1.50
N ILE A 376 -22.14 -15.41 2.01
CA ILE A 376 -20.92 -15.61 1.21
C ILE A 376 -20.99 -16.94 0.45
N ILE A 377 -21.39 -18.03 1.09
CA ILE A 377 -21.57 -19.32 0.42
C ILE A 377 -22.67 -19.21 -0.66
N ARG A 378 -23.82 -18.58 -0.35
CA ARG A 378 -24.93 -18.36 -1.30
C ARG A 378 -24.54 -17.48 -2.49
N SER A 379 -23.58 -16.59 -2.32
CA SER A 379 -23.10 -15.72 -3.41
C SER A 379 -22.30 -16.47 -4.50
N GLY A 380 -21.94 -17.75 -4.25
CA GLY A 380 -21.13 -18.56 -5.14
C GLY A 380 -19.63 -18.46 -4.89
N ALA A 381 -19.20 -17.81 -3.81
CA ALA A 381 -17.78 -17.62 -3.51
C ALA A 381 -17.02 -18.95 -3.39
N VAL A 382 -17.56 -19.94 -2.67
CA VAL A 382 -16.93 -21.25 -2.47
C VAL A 382 -16.81 -22.02 -3.79
N ALA A 383 -17.85 -21.99 -4.64
CA ALA A 383 -17.79 -22.62 -5.96
C ALA A 383 -16.69 -21.98 -6.83
N LYS A 384 -16.56 -20.65 -6.77
CA LYS A 384 -15.52 -19.93 -7.50
C LYS A 384 -14.11 -20.17 -6.96
N ILE A 385 -13.96 -20.31 -5.63
CA ILE A 385 -12.71 -20.73 -5.00
C ILE A 385 -12.33 -22.14 -5.50
N LYS A 386 -13.27 -23.11 -5.43
CA LYS A 386 -13.02 -24.49 -5.90
C LYS A 386 -12.57 -24.54 -7.37
N GLU A 387 -13.15 -23.70 -8.22
CA GLU A 387 -12.82 -23.59 -9.64
C GLU A 387 -11.38 -23.07 -9.87
N LEU A 388 -10.92 -22.08 -9.09
CA LEU A 388 -9.72 -21.31 -9.39
C LEU A 388 -8.50 -21.70 -8.54
N VAL A 389 -8.69 -22.17 -7.32
CA VAL A 389 -7.64 -22.25 -6.31
C VAL A 389 -6.42 -23.09 -6.71
N LEU A 390 -6.59 -24.12 -7.53
CA LEU A 390 -5.48 -24.96 -7.99
C LEU A 390 -4.65 -24.32 -9.11
N SER A 391 -5.16 -23.29 -9.79
CA SER A 391 -4.53 -22.68 -10.95
C SER A 391 -4.08 -21.22 -10.75
N CYS A 392 -4.48 -20.58 -9.65
CA CYS A 392 -4.13 -19.20 -9.36
C CYS A 392 -2.75 -19.04 -8.69
N PRO A 393 -2.18 -17.81 -8.61
CA PRO A 393 -0.93 -17.53 -7.90
C PRO A 393 -0.96 -17.94 -6.43
N ILE A 394 0.21 -18.20 -5.86
CA ILE A 394 0.36 -18.70 -4.47
C ILE A 394 -0.26 -17.75 -3.43
N SER A 395 -0.10 -16.44 -3.62
CA SER A 395 -0.70 -15.43 -2.75
C SER A 395 -2.22 -15.50 -2.74
N VAL A 396 -2.84 -15.69 -3.91
CA VAL A 396 -4.29 -15.88 -4.06
C VAL A 396 -4.72 -17.23 -3.48
N GLN A 397 -3.95 -18.31 -3.69
CA GLN A 397 -4.20 -19.62 -3.06
C GLN A 397 -4.24 -19.51 -1.54
N SER A 398 -3.26 -18.81 -0.95
CA SER A 398 -3.18 -18.59 0.49
C SER A 398 -4.44 -17.90 1.03
N GLU A 399 -4.87 -16.81 0.41
CA GLU A 399 -6.07 -16.08 0.81
C GLU A 399 -7.36 -16.91 0.59
N MET A 400 -7.46 -17.65 -0.51
CA MET A 400 -8.61 -18.54 -0.79
C MET A 400 -8.73 -19.65 0.26
N THR A 401 -7.62 -20.31 0.59
CA THR A 401 -7.60 -21.37 1.60
C THR A 401 -7.88 -20.83 3.00
N ALA A 402 -7.36 -19.65 3.34
CA ALA A 402 -7.69 -18.95 4.58
C ALA A 402 -9.19 -18.60 4.67
N CYS A 403 -9.79 -18.12 3.58
CA CYS A 403 -11.23 -17.85 3.52
C CYS A 403 -12.05 -19.11 3.81
N VAL A 404 -11.70 -20.24 3.19
CA VAL A 404 -12.38 -21.53 3.45
C VAL A 404 -12.19 -21.96 4.90
N ALA A 405 -11.00 -21.80 5.48
CA ALA A 405 -10.74 -22.13 6.88
C ALA A 405 -11.64 -21.32 7.84
N VAL A 406 -11.85 -20.03 7.56
CA VAL A 406 -12.77 -19.17 8.36
C VAL A 406 -14.23 -19.59 8.18
N LEU A 407 -14.66 -19.93 6.95
CA LEU A 407 -16.02 -20.42 6.71
C LEU A 407 -16.29 -21.76 7.43
N ALA A 408 -15.30 -22.65 7.46
CA ALA A 408 -15.36 -23.96 8.11
C ALA A 408 -15.44 -23.92 9.66
N LEU A 409 -15.23 -22.74 10.28
CA LEU A 409 -15.45 -22.57 11.72
C LEU A 409 -16.94 -22.60 12.11
N SER A 410 -17.86 -22.50 11.14
CA SER A 410 -19.30 -22.50 11.44
C SER A 410 -19.87 -23.90 11.34
N GLU A 411 -20.28 -24.47 12.46
CA GLU A 411 -20.87 -25.82 12.53
C GLU A 411 -22.05 -26.01 11.58
N GLU A 412 -22.91 -25.00 11.47
CA GLU A 412 -24.10 -25.04 10.61
C GLU A 412 -23.78 -25.11 9.11
N LEU A 413 -22.58 -24.68 8.70
CA LEU A 413 -22.18 -24.56 7.30
C LEU A 413 -21.26 -25.69 6.83
N LYS A 414 -20.70 -26.50 7.73
CA LYS A 414 -19.82 -27.62 7.41
C LYS A 414 -20.47 -28.62 6.45
N PRO A 415 -21.73 -29.10 6.70
CA PRO A 415 -22.39 -30.02 5.77
C PRO A 415 -22.44 -29.46 4.35
N LYS A 416 -22.75 -28.17 4.21
CA LYS A 416 -22.84 -27.54 2.90
C LYS A 416 -21.49 -27.42 2.19
N LEU A 417 -20.40 -27.12 2.93
CA LEU A 417 -19.06 -27.07 2.39
C LEU A 417 -18.58 -28.46 1.93
N LEU A 418 -18.88 -29.51 2.69
CA LEU A 418 -18.58 -30.90 2.33
C LEU A 418 -19.38 -31.34 1.11
N GLU A 419 -20.69 -31.07 1.04
CA GLU A 419 -21.54 -31.33 -0.13
C GLU A 419 -21.00 -30.65 -1.41
N MET A 420 -20.38 -29.46 -1.28
CA MET A 420 -19.75 -28.78 -2.42
C MET A 420 -18.41 -29.41 -2.85
N GLY A 421 -17.95 -30.44 -2.16
CA GLY A 421 -16.72 -31.17 -2.49
C GLY A 421 -15.45 -30.36 -2.28
N ILE A 422 -15.42 -29.48 -1.27
CA ILE A 422 -14.26 -28.60 -1.04
C ILE A 422 -12.98 -29.36 -0.66
N LEU A 423 -13.10 -30.57 -0.11
CA LEU A 423 -11.96 -31.43 0.24
C LEU A 423 -11.10 -31.80 -0.98
N GLU A 424 -11.72 -31.94 -2.17
CA GLU A 424 -11.02 -32.29 -3.42
C GLU A 424 -9.91 -31.27 -3.78
N VAL A 425 -10.05 -30.02 -3.38
CA VAL A 425 -9.04 -28.97 -3.62
C VAL A 425 -8.16 -28.70 -2.39
N LEU A 426 -8.69 -28.89 -1.16
CA LEU A 426 -7.92 -28.63 0.06
C LEU A 426 -6.82 -29.68 0.28
N ILE A 427 -7.07 -30.95 -0.03
CA ILE A 427 -6.12 -32.05 0.17
C ILE A 427 -4.85 -31.85 -0.69
N PRO A 428 -4.93 -31.61 -2.00
CA PRO A 428 -3.76 -31.26 -2.80
C PRO A 428 -3.02 -30.02 -2.30
N LEU A 429 -3.76 -28.98 -1.86
CA LEU A 429 -3.17 -27.73 -1.36
C LEU A 429 -2.48 -27.89 0.01
N ALA A 430 -2.93 -28.82 0.83
CA ALA A 430 -2.22 -29.21 2.06
C ALA A 430 -0.85 -29.86 1.78
N GLN A 431 -0.56 -30.19 0.52
CA GLN A 431 0.75 -30.66 0.06
C GLN A 431 1.57 -29.58 -0.68
N SER A 432 1.09 -28.34 -0.69
CA SER A 432 1.77 -27.19 -1.33
C SER A 432 3.18 -26.99 -0.78
N ALA A 433 4.07 -26.43 -1.61
CA ALA A 433 5.39 -25.98 -1.17
C ALA A 433 5.31 -24.69 -0.32
N SER A 434 4.23 -23.91 -0.44
CA SER A 434 3.98 -22.74 0.39
C SER A 434 3.46 -23.15 1.77
N VAL A 435 4.16 -22.74 2.82
CA VAL A 435 3.79 -23.01 4.21
C VAL A 435 2.41 -22.44 4.56
N ASP A 436 2.10 -21.25 4.05
CA ASP A 436 0.82 -20.59 4.31
C ASP A 436 -0.35 -21.33 3.64
N VAL A 437 -0.21 -21.69 2.36
CA VAL A 437 -1.23 -22.49 1.64
C VAL A 437 -1.42 -23.83 2.31
N GLN A 438 -0.32 -24.50 2.67
CA GLN A 438 -0.32 -25.77 3.37
C GLN A 438 -1.03 -25.68 4.72
N GLY A 439 -0.67 -24.67 5.54
CA GLY A 439 -1.23 -24.46 6.87
C GLY A 439 -2.71 -24.09 6.84
N ASN A 440 -3.10 -23.16 5.95
CA ASN A 440 -4.50 -22.74 5.79
C ASN A 440 -5.39 -23.90 5.31
N SER A 441 -4.90 -24.71 4.35
CA SER A 441 -5.64 -25.88 3.84
C SER A 441 -5.83 -26.93 4.94
N ALA A 442 -4.78 -27.19 5.70
CA ALA A 442 -4.82 -28.14 6.82
C ALA A 442 -5.76 -27.66 7.93
N ALA A 443 -5.72 -26.38 8.27
CA ALA A 443 -6.66 -25.79 9.23
C ALA A 443 -8.12 -25.89 8.73
N ALA A 444 -8.36 -25.67 7.43
CA ALA A 444 -9.69 -25.84 6.85
C ALA A 444 -10.18 -27.29 6.94
N ILE A 445 -9.33 -28.28 6.63
CA ILE A 445 -9.65 -29.71 6.73
C ILE A 445 -9.96 -30.08 8.19
N GLY A 446 -9.11 -29.64 9.13
CA GLY A 446 -9.32 -29.90 10.55
C GLY A 446 -10.62 -29.27 11.09
N ASN A 447 -10.91 -28.00 10.70
CA ASN A 447 -12.16 -27.33 11.07
C ASN A 447 -13.39 -28.06 10.50
N LEU A 448 -13.33 -28.56 9.26
CA LEU A 448 -14.41 -29.36 8.66
C LEU A 448 -14.60 -30.71 9.38
N ALA A 449 -13.52 -31.34 9.87
CA ALA A 449 -13.56 -32.58 10.60
C ALA A 449 -14.09 -32.43 12.03
N SER A 450 -13.97 -31.23 12.63
CA SER A 450 -14.34 -30.99 14.03
C SER A 450 -15.84 -31.01 14.24
N LYS A 451 -16.26 -31.46 15.42
CA LYS A 451 -17.65 -31.52 15.88
C LYS A 451 -17.83 -30.56 17.04
N GLY A 452 -18.77 -29.62 16.93
CA GLY A 452 -19.11 -28.68 18.00
C GLY A 452 -19.80 -29.36 19.18
N ASP A 453 -19.72 -28.78 20.36
CA ASP A 453 -20.44 -29.22 21.54
C ASP A 453 -21.41 -28.11 22.03
N PRO A 454 -22.74 -28.28 21.90
CA PRO A 454 -23.44 -29.41 21.25
C PRO A 454 -23.30 -29.37 19.72
N PRO A 455 -23.35 -30.52 19.04
CA PRO A 455 -23.28 -30.56 17.59
C PRO A 455 -24.51 -29.83 16.98
N ALA A 456 -24.27 -28.83 16.15
CA ALA A 456 -25.32 -28.00 15.59
C ALA A 456 -25.93 -28.57 14.30
N ALA A 457 -25.25 -29.50 13.65
CA ALA A 457 -25.67 -30.11 12.38
C ALA A 457 -25.22 -31.57 12.27
N ASP A 458 -25.96 -32.34 11.52
CA ASP A 458 -25.61 -33.72 11.16
C ASP A 458 -24.58 -33.67 10.01
N ILE A 459 -23.31 -33.91 10.34
CA ILE A 459 -22.19 -33.84 9.38
C ILE A 459 -22.05 -35.21 8.72
N ASP A 460 -22.12 -35.25 7.39
CA ASP A 460 -21.86 -36.45 6.61
C ASP A 460 -20.33 -36.64 6.45
N TYR A 461 -19.75 -37.52 7.27
CA TYR A 461 -18.32 -37.84 7.24
C TYR A 461 -17.92 -38.73 6.09
N SER A 462 -18.87 -39.29 5.29
CA SER A 462 -18.56 -40.07 4.09
C SER A 462 -17.68 -39.27 3.10
N ALA A 463 -17.83 -37.94 3.05
CA ALA A 463 -17.01 -37.08 2.24
C ALA A 463 -15.48 -37.22 2.54
N PHE A 464 -15.10 -37.47 3.78
CA PHE A 464 -13.71 -37.77 4.15
C PHE A 464 -13.27 -39.17 3.74
N THR A 465 -14.20 -40.12 3.75
CA THR A 465 -13.96 -41.50 3.29
C THR A 465 -13.74 -41.55 1.79
N ASP A 466 -14.50 -40.75 1.03
CA ASP A 466 -14.42 -40.66 -0.44
C ASP A 466 -13.05 -40.16 -0.92
N VAL A 467 -12.44 -39.23 -0.17
CA VAL A 467 -11.12 -38.62 -0.50
C VAL A 467 -9.95 -39.33 0.21
N TRP A 468 -10.17 -40.47 0.85
CA TRP A 468 -9.15 -41.15 1.66
C TRP A 468 -7.92 -41.63 0.88
N GLU A 469 -8.12 -42.19 -0.32
CA GLU A 469 -7.10 -42.80 -1.16
C GLU A 469 -7.13 -42.30 -2.61
N GLU A 470 -7.30 -40.97 -2.80
CA GLU A 470 -7.26 -40.40 -4.16
C GLU A 470 -5.90 -40.66 -4.86
N PRO A 471 -5.83 -40.58 -6.21
CA PRO A 471 -4.60 -40.84 -6.96
C PRO A 471 -3.38 -40.03 -6.53
N SER A 472 -3.60 -38.87 -5.89
CA SER A 472 -2.57 -38.01 -5.30
C SER A 472 -2.16 -38.41 -3.87
N GLY A 473 -2.68 -39.51 -3.33
CA GLY A 473 -2.43 -39.99 -1.96
C GLY A 473 -3.50 -39.64 -0.94
N GLY A 474 -4.45 -38.78 -1.30
CA GLY A 474 -5.63 -38.44 -0.52
C GLY A 474 -5.39 -37.93 0.89
N LEU A 475 -6.40 -38.02 1.71
CA LEU A 475 -6.39 -37.60 3.12
C LEU A 475 -5.33 -38.38 3.94
N GLN A 476 -5.16 -39.66 3.69
CA GLN A 476 -4.18 -40.49 4.40
C GLN A 476 -2.75 -39.98 4.22
N GLN A 477 -2.35 -39.63 3.00
CA GLN A 477 -1.00 -39.14 2.72
C GLN A 477 -0.76 -37.73 3.28
N TYR A 478 -1.77 -36.87 3.23
CA TYR A 478 -1.71 -35.56 3.91
C TYR A 478 -1.45 -35.72 5.41
N LEU A 479 -2.23 -36.58 6.11
CA LEU A 479 -2.06 -36.83 7.54
C LEU A 479 -0.68 -37.42 7.85
N LEU A 480 -0.21 -38.39 7.05
CA LEU A 480 1.12 -38.99 7.21
C LEU A 480 2.23 -37.94 7.07
N ARG A 481 2.15 -37.09 6.04
CA ARG A 481 3.14 -36.05 5.82
C ARG A 481 3.23 -35.07 7.00
N PHE A 482 2.09 -34.72 7.58
CA PHE A 482 2.04 -33.79 8.70
C PHE A 482 2.52 -34.44 10.00
N LEU A 483 2.16 -35.70 10.27
CA LEU A 483 2.70 -36.46 11.40
C LEU A 483 4.23 -36.62 11.34
N SER A 484 4.78 -36.72 10.13
CA SER A 484 6.22 -36.87 9.87
C SER A 484 6.96 -35.52 9.76
N SER A 485 6.27 -34.39 9.89
CA SER A 485 6.87 -33.05 9.78
C SER A 485 7.83 -32.79 10.95
N PRO A 486 8.97 -32.10 10.73
CA PRO A 486 9.81 -31.60 11.82
C PRO A 486 9.17 -30.42 12.58
N ASP A 487 8.14 -29.78 12.02
CA ASP A 487 7.41 -28.67 12.63
C ASP A 487 6.29 -29.20 13.53
N ALA A 488 6.37 -28.90 14.82
CA ALA A 488 5.39 -29.28 15.83
C ALA A 488 3.98 -28.78 15.52
N THR A 489 3.85 -27.64 14.83
CA THR A 489 2.55 -27.08 14.45
C THR A 489 1.83 -28.01 13.48
N PHE A 490 2.52 -28.52 12.47
CA PHE A 490 1.95 -29.46 11.52
C PHE A 490 1.64 -30.80 12.14
N GLN A 491 2.53 -31.31 13.03
CA GLN A 491 2.24 -32.53 13.81
C GLN A 491 0.96 -32.37 14.65
N HIS A 492 0.82 -31.22 15.34
CA HIS A 492 -0.35 -30.91 16.15
C HIS A 492 -1.64 -30.88 15.31
N ILE A 493 -1.63 -30.22 14.14
CA ILE A 493 -2.78 -30.16 13.23
C ILE A 493 -3.19 -31.60 12.80
N ALA A 494 -2.24 -32.45 12.43
CA ALA A 494 -2.54 -33.81 12.00
C ALA A 494 -3.14 -34.66 13.14
N VAL A 495 -2.50 -34.63 14.32
CA VAL A 495 -2.97 -35.37 15.49
C VAL A 495 -4.37 -34.89 15.90
N TRP A 496 -4.59 -33.55 15.92
CA TRP A 496 -5.89 -32.98 16.21
C TRP A 496 -6.95 -33.37 15.17
N THR A 497 -6.64 -33.31 13.86
CA THR A 497 -7.55 -33.70 12.78
C THR A 497 -7.93 -35.19 12.93
N ILE A 498 -6.97 -36.09 13.21
CA ILE A 498 -7.25 -37.52 13.45
C ILE A 498 -8.16 -37.69 14.65
N ALA A 499 -7.93 -36.96 15.75
CA ALA A 499 -8.80 -37.00 16.92
C ALA A 499 -10.25 -36.61 16.56
N GLN A 500 -10.44 -35.55 15.77
CA GLN A 500 -11.76 -35.11 15.33
C GLN A 500 -12.45 -36.13 14.44
N LEU A 501 -11.71 -36.77 13.51
CA LEU A 501 -12.24 -37.82 12.65
C LEU A 501 -12.66 -39.05 13.46
N LEU A 502 -11.94 -39.44 14.51
CA LEU A 502 -12.32 -40.52 15.42
C LEU A 502 -13.51 -40.16 16.31
N ASP A 503 -13.60 -38.90 16.75
CA ASP A 503 -14.74 -38.40 17.56
C ASP A 503 -16.03 -38.25 16.73
N SER A 504 -15.92 -38.25 15.39
CA SER A 504 -17.07 -38.24 14.50
C SER A 504 -18.07 -39.36 14.75
N GLY A 505 -17.60 -40.50 15.20
CA GLY A 505 -18.38 -41.73 15.37
C GLY A 505 -18.65 -42.45 14.05
N ASP A 506 -18.00 -42.05 12.94
CA ASP A 506 -18.06 -42.75 11.66
C ASP A 506 -17.22 -44.04 11.72
N GLU A 507 -17.87 -45.20 11.63
CA GLU A 507 -17.23 -46.50 11.71
C GLU A 507 -16.28 -46.75 10.53
N GLY A 508 -16.62 -46.22 9.35
CA GLY A 508 -15.82 -46.38 8.14
C GLY A 508 -14.48 -45.64 8.25
N LEU A 509 -14.48 -44.39 8.70
CA LEU A 509 -13.26 -43.62 8.96
C LEU A 509 -12.43 -44.24 10.09
N THR A 510 -13.07 -44.62 11.18
CA THR A 510 -12.40 -45.28 12.31
C THR A 510 -11.70 -46.57 11.88
N ALA A 511 -12.34 -47.39 11.05
CA ALA A 511 -11.76 -48.59 10.49
C ALA A 511 -10.54 -48.27 9.59
N ARG A 512 -10.66 -47.29 8.68
CA ARG A 512 -9.56 -46.89 7.79
C ARG A 512 -8.34 -46.33 8.55
N ILE A 513 -8.56 -45.52 9.59
CA ILE A 513 -7.47 -45.01 10.44
C ILE A 513 -6.81 -46.20 11.21
N ARG A 514 -7.60 -47.12 11.76
CA ARG A 514 -7.10 -48.28 12.50
C ARG A 514 -6.34 -49.26 11.63
N GLU A 515 -6.78 -49.49 10.40
CA GLU A 515 -6.15 -50.40 9.45
C GLU A 515 -4.94 -49.78 8.74
N SER A 516 -4.74 -48.50 8.87
CA SER A 516 -3.64 -47.78 8.22
C SER A 516 -2.28 -48.18 8.83
N GLN A 517 -1.53 -49.01 8.09
CA GLN A 517 -0.19 -49.45 8.48
C GLN A 517 0.86 -48.30 8.47
N VAL A 518 0.52 -47.15 7.90
CA VAL A 518 1.44 -46.00 7.82
C VAL A 518 1.16 -44.96 8.90
N LEU A 519 -0.09 -44.71 9.29
CA LEU A 519 -0.42 -43.72 10.31
C LEU A 519 -0.14 -44.22 11.73
N LEU A 520 -0.52 -45.44 12.02
CA LEU A 520 -0.44 -46.04 13.38
C LEU A 520 0.99 -45.98 13.97
N PRO A 521 2.06 -46.38 13.24
CA PRO A 521 3.43 -46.28 13.75
C PRO A 521 3.86 -44.85 14.11
N HIS A 522 3.45 -43.86 13.31
CA HIS A 522 3.80 -42.44 13.56
C HIS A 522 3.06 -41.89 14.79
N ILE A 523 1.77 -42.22 14.94
CA ILE A 523 0.99 -41.87 16.13
C ILE A 523 1.63 -42.50 17.38
N SER A 524 2.02 -43.76 17.31
CA SER A 524 2.71 -44.44 18.41
C SER A 524 4.07 -43.82 18.74
N ALA A 525 4.83 -43.42 17.73
CA ALA A 525 6.12 -42.73 17.94
C ALA A 525 5.95 -41.38 18.64
N LEU A 526 4.96 -40.57 18.22
CA LEU A 526 4.64 -39.29 18.87
C LEU A 526 4.13 -39.49 20.31
N ALA A 527 3.31 -40.51 20.57
CA ALA A 527 2.83 -40.85 21.91
C ALA A 527 3.99 -41.18 22.88
N ASN A 528 5.07 -41.78 22.37
CA ASN A 528 6.22 -42.20 23.18
C ASN A 528 7.33 -41.12 23.26
N SER A 529 7.20 -39.97 22.59
CA SER A 529 8.25 -38.96 22.51
C SER A 529 8.56 -38.27 23.86
N VAL A 530 7.61 -38.18 24.77
CA VAL A 530 7.79 -37.58 26.12
C VAL A 530 8.46 -38.56 27.10
N SER A 531 8.37 -39.89 26.88
CA SER A 531 8.96 -40.88 27.80
C SER A 531 10.49 -40.88 27.78
N SER A 532 11.13 -40.32 26.78
CA SER A 532 12.60 -40.32 26.61
C SER A 532 13.31 -39.10 27.21
N THR A 533 12.58 -38.08 27.69
CA THR A 533 13.19 -36.84 28.26
C THR A 533 13.23 -36.81 29.79
N SER A 534 12.73 -37.86 30.50
CA SER A 534 12.70 -37.93 31.96
C SER A 534 13.70 -38.97 32.53
N THR A 535 15.01 -38.83 32.25
CA THR A 535 16.06 -39.37 33.10
C THR A 535 17.02 -38.26 33.51
N PRO A 536 17.03 -37.87 34.80
CA PRO A 536 18.07 -36.96 35.29
C PRO A 536 19.36 -37.77 35.49
N SER A 537 20.31 -37.70 34.56
CA SER A 537 21.66 -38.16 34.82
C SER A 537 22.34 -37.14 35.76
N SER A 538 22.47 -37.53 37.02
CA SER A 538 23.37 -36.91 37.98
C SER A 538 24.81 -37.06 37.53
N SER A 539 25.42 -35.97 37.00
CA SER A 539 26.86 -35.82 36.95
C SER A 539 27.25 -34.44 37.47
N VAL A 540 27.88 -34.45 38.63
CA VAL A 540 28.54 -33.32 39.26
C VAL A 540 29.74 -32.88 38.38
N GLY A 541 29.77 -31.63 37.97
CA GLY A 541 30.92 -31.06 37.21
C GLY A 541 30.90 -29.56 37.18
N THR A 542 31.59 -28.97 38.16
CA THR A 542 32.31 -27.67 38.26
C THR A 542 32.00 -26.52 37.33
N HIS A 543 31.68 -25.41 38.01
CA HIS A 543 31.56 -24.00 37.59
C HIS A 543 32.52 -23.51 36.50
N ARG A 544 31.96 -22.87 35.49
CA ARG A 544 32.51 -21.62 34.91
C ARG A 544 31.35 -20.77 34.34
N SER A 545 31.14 -19.61 34.94
CA SER A 545 30.16 -18.58 34.59
C SER A 545 30.49 -17.92 33.25
N ARG A 546 29.48 -17.87 32.34
CA ARG A 546 29.39 -16.91 31.22
C ARG A 546 28.03 -16.18 31.32
N PRO A 547 27.97 -14.88 30.98
CA PRO A 547 26.73 -14.12 31.13
C PRO A 547 25.71 -14.52 30.04
N VAL A 548 24.49 -14.84 30.49
CA VAL A 548 23.33 -15.18 29.66
C VAL A 548 22.70 -13.86 29.18
N SER A 549 22.55 -13.70 27.88
CA SER A 549 21.75 -12.63 27.29
C SER A 549 20.26 -12.93 27.43
N VAL A 550 19.48 -11.92 27.84
CA VAL A 550 18.06 -12.01 28.23
C VAL A 550 17.10 -12.28 27.05
N ALA A 551 17.60 -12.61 25.84
CA ALA A 551 16.78 -12.81 24.65
C ALA A 551 16.36 -14.26 24.37
N ASP A 552 16.93 -15.28 25.04
CA ASP A 552 16.74 -16.70 24.67
C ASP A 552 15.75 -17.49 25.55
N SER A 553 15.24 -16.92 26.64
CA SER A 553 14.42 -17.67 27.61
C SER A 553 12.91 -17.75 27.30
N GLY A 554 12.44 -17.07 26.23
CA GLY A 554 11.01 -17.02 25.88
C GLY A 554 10.54 -18.07 24.85
N MET A 555 11.43 -18.56 23.98
CA MET A 555 11.05 -19.49 22.90
C MET A 555 11.14 -20.98 23.28
N GLU A 556 12.01 -21.37 24.20
CA GLU A 556 12.14 -22.77 24.62
C GLU A 556 10.93 -23.31 25.42
N GLY A 557 10.22 -22.45 26.17
CA GLY A 557 9.06 -22.84 26.96
C GLY A 557 7.83 -23.23 26.11
N VAL A 558 7.58 -22.52 25.03
CA VAL A 558 6.42 -22.76 24.15
C VAL A 558 6.56 -24.05 23.35
N GLY A 559 7.78 -24.40 22.94
CA GLY A 559 8.04 -25.66 22.21
C GLY A 559 7.84 -26.93 23.06
N VAL A 560 8.16 -26.88 24.35
CA VAL A 560 8.03 -28.02 25.26
C VAL A 560 6.56 -28.30 25.62
N GLU A 561 5.74 -27.25 25.81
CA GLU A 561 4.31 -27.43 26.08
C GLU A 561 3.58 -28.01 24.86
N ALA A 562 3.85 -27.51 23.65
CA ALA A 562 3.26 -28.03 22.43
C ALA A 562 3.64 -29.49 22.16
N GLN A 563 4.89 -29.88 22.39
CA GLN A 563 5.32 -31.28 22.25
C GLN A 563 4.67 -32.22 23.29
N SER A 564 4.48 -31.72 24.52
CA SER A 564 3.77 -32.49 25.57
C SER A 564 2.30 -32.72 25.20
N GLU A 565 1.63 -31.71 24.64
CA GLU A 565 0.24 -31.79 24.19
C GLU A 565 0.08 -32.77 23.01
N ILE A 566 0.96 -32.71 22.02
CA ILE A 566 1.00 -33.64 20.88
C ILE A 566 1.15 -35.06 21.36
N ALA A 567 2.09 -35.31 22.27
CA ALA A 567 2.32 -36.67 22.77
C ALA A 567 1.14 -37.19 23.60
N HIS A 568 0.54 -36.37 24.45
CA HIS A 568 -0.63 -36.73 25.24
C HIS A 568 -1.84 -37.06 24.35
N LEU A 569 -2.12 -36.24 23.35
CA LEU A 569 -3.21 -36.46 22.40
C LEU A 569 -2.94 -37.70 21.54
N SER A 570 -1.70 -37.91 21.07
CA SER A 570 -1.30 -39.10 20.31
C SER A 570 -1.43 -40.39 21.14
N ALA A 571 -1.10 -40.37 22.45
CA ALA A 571 -1.24 -41.52 23.33
C ALA A 571 -2.72 -41.90 23.49
N ARG A 572 -3.61 -40.94 23.63
CA ARG A 572 -5.06 -41.18 23.70
C ARG A 572 -5.62 -41.76 22.41
N ILE A 573 -5.23 -41.17 21.24
CA ILE A 573 -5.61 -41.68 19.92
C ILE A 573 -5.14 -43.14 19.77
N PHE A 574 -3.89 -43.41 20.13
CA PHE A 574 -3.33 -44.75 20.05
C PHE A 574 -4.11 -45.76 20.93
N GLN A 575 -4.50 -45.34 22.13
CA GLN A 575 -5.33 -46.15 23.03
C GLN A 575 -6.70 -46.50 22.40
N VAL A 576 -7.41 -45.49 21.85
CA VAL A 576 -8.72 -45.67 21.19
C VAL A 576 -8.61 -46.60 19.96
N LEU A 577 -7.49 -46.54 19.23
CA LEU A 577 -7.27 -47.37 18.05
C LEU A 577 -6.91 -48.82 18.39
N THR A 578 -6.26 -49.10 19.55
CA THR A 578 -5.77 -50.40 19.94
C THR A 578 -6.70 -51.14 20.92
N ASP A 579 -7.49 -50.40 21.69
CA ASP A 579 -8.42 -50.97 22.68
C ASP A 579 -9.86 -50.50 22.39
N PRO A 580 -10.70 -51.35 21.75
CA PRO A 580 -12.08 -51.01 21.41
C PRO A 580 -13.01 -50.74 22.61
N GLU A 581 -12.62 -51.18 23.83
CA GLU A 581 -13.38 -50.93 25.06
C GLU A 581 -13.03 -49.58 25.71
N SER A 582 -11.97 -48.88 25.25
CA SER A 582 -11.68 -47.53 25.68
C SER A 582 -12.76 -46.60 25.12
N GLY A 583 -13.54 -45.94 25.99
CA GLY A 583 -14.65 -45.06 25.62
C GLY A 583 -14.23 -43.88 24.71
N PRO A 584 -15.19 -43.13 24.15
CA PRO A 584 -14.92 -42.06 23.20
C PRO A 584 -13.96 -41.01 23.78
N LEU A 585 -13.25 -40.33 22.88
CA LEU A 585 -12.42 -39.16 23.22
C LEU A 585 -13.34 -38.09 23.86
N VAL A 586 -13.13 -37.76 25.13
CA VAL A 586 -14.03 -36.81 25.85
C VAL A 586 -13.85 -35.40 25.29
N PRO A 587 -14.91 -34.75 24.75
CA PRO A 587 -14.83 -33.47 24.03
C PRO A 587 -14.26 -32.28 24.82
N GLY A 588 -14.35 -32.27 26.14
CA GLY A 588 -13.96 -31.16 27.02
C GLY A 588 -12.45 -30.99 27.28
N GLN A 589 -11.58 -31.81 26.71
CA GLN A 589 -10.12 -31.75 26.91
C GLN A 589 -9.31 -31.44 25.63
N LEU A 590 -9.98 -31.30 24.50
CA LEU A 590 -9.38 -30.82 23.27
C LEU A 590 -9.40 -29.28 23.29
N LEU A 591 -8.37 -28.67 23.89
CA LEU A 591 -8.19 -27.22 23.78
C LEU A 591 -8.17 -26.85 22.30
N ALA A 592 -9.15 -26.08 21.86
CA ALA A 592 -9.24 -25.50 20.53
C ALA A 592 -7.94 -24.71 20.27
N GLY A 593 -7.07 -25.33 19.44
CA GLY A 593 -5.68 -25.03 19.58
C GLY A 593 -5.17 -23.78 18.98
N HIS A 594 -4.05 -23.48 19.46
CA HIS A 594 -3.08 -22.53 18.96
C HIS A 594 -2.67 -22.74 17.48
N ALA A 595 -2.99 -23.86 16.86
CA ALA A 595 -2.59 -24.20 15.48
C ALA A 595 -3.27 -23.32 14.41
N SER A 596 -4.54 -22.92 14.59
CA SER A 596 -5.22 -22.01 13.64
C SER A 596 -4.76 -20.57 13.75
N GLN A 597 -4.08 -20.19 14.86
CA GLN A 597 -3.57 -18.84 15.08
C GLN A 597 -2.21 -18.59 14.38
N ALA A 598 -1.37 -19.62 14.27
CA ALA A 598 -0.03 -19.45 13.70
C ALA A 598 -0.02 -19.31 12.17
N SER A 599 -0.99 -19.91 11.45
CA SER A 599 -1.07 -19.83 10.00
C SER A 599 -1.78 -18.55 9.48
N LEU A 600 -2.68 -17.97 10.29
CA LEU A 600 -3.39 -16.73 9.94
C LEU A 600 -2.54 -15.46 10.15
N SER A 601 -1.35 -15.59 10.78
CA SER A 601 -0.53 -14.44 11.19
C SER A 601 0.63 -14.06 10.27
N ARG A 602 0.91 -14.81 9.19
CA ARG A 602 2.09 -14.60 8.32
C ARG A 602 1.77 -14.23 6.88
N GLY A 603 0.66 -13.62 6.59
CA GLY A 603 0.42 -12.99 5.29
C GLY A 603 1.07 -11.62 5.25
N HIS A 604 2.40 -11.53 5.19
CA HIS A 604 3.10 -10.27 4.91
C HIS A 604 3.23 -10.13 3.39
N ASP A 605 2.63 -9.07 2.85
CA ASP A 605 3.05 -8.47 1.59
C ASP A 605 4.45 -7.86 1.80
N ASP A 606 5.49 -8.44 1.20
CA ASP A 606 6.85 -7.89 1.14
C ASP A 606 6.96 -6.69 0.18
N SER A 607 5.90 -5.92 0.00
CA SER A 607 5.94 -4.68 -0.76
C SER A 607 5.28 -3.55 0.02
N ALA A 608 6.13 -2.78 0.69
CA ALA A 608 5.89 -1.48 1.35
C ALA A 608 5.36 -1.53 2.79
N ASP A 609 6.24 -1.09 3.66
CA ASP A 609 6.07 -0.43 4.95
C ASP A 609 5.71 -1.24 6.20
N GLU A 610 6.66 -1.18 7.13
CA GLU A 610 6.62 -1.57 8.55
C GLU A 610 5.46 -0.94 9.38
N SER A 611 4.36 -0.49 8.77
CA SER A 611 3.26 0.21 9.47
C SER A 611 1.96 -0.59 9.66
N ASP A 612 1.90 -1.87 9.27
CA ASP A 612 0.65 -2.67 9.28
C ASP A 612 0.46 -3.58 10.52
N GLU A 613 1.31 -3.44 11.56
CA GLU A 613 1.19 -4.29 12.78
C GLU A 613 -0.13 -4.10 13.55
N SER A 614 -0.82 -2.94 13.43
CA SER A 614 -2.03 -2.66 14.23
C SER A 614 -3.32 -3.27 13.68
N GLY A 615 -3.45 -3.39 12.35
CA GLY A 615 -4.64 -3.97 11.72
C GLY A 615 -4.72 -5.48 11.87
N ASP A 616 -3.56 -6.13 11.83
CA ASP A 616 -3.42 -7.57 11.98
C ASP A 616 -3.65 -8.02 13.45
N GLU A 617 -3.27 -7.19 14.43
CA GLU A 617 -3.49 -7.49 15.84
C GLU A 617 -4.97 -7.44 16.26
N HIS A 618 -5.78 -6.57 15.64
CA HIS A 618 -7.22 -6.50 15.90
C HIS A 618 -7.97 -7.69 15.26
N LEU A 619 -7.58 -8.11 14.06
CA LEU A 619 -8.10 -9.32 13.42
C LEU A 619 -7.74 -10.57 14.26
N ARG A 620 -6.50 -10.63 14.77
CA ARG A 620 -6.03 -11.68 15.71
C ARG A 620 -6.86 -11.68 17.00
N ARG A 621 -7.25 -10.51 17.50
CA ARG A 621 -8.06 -10.37 18.70
C ARG A 621 -9.51 -10.78 18.46
N SER A 622 -10.14 -10.36 17.36
CA SER A 622 -11.51 -10.76 16.99
C SER A 622 -11.62 -12.25 16.70
N VAL A 623 -10.62 -12.84 16.05
CA VAL A 623 -10.53 -14.28 15.83
C VAL A 623 -10.29 -15.03 17.15
N ARG A 624 -9.47 -14.48 18.07
CA ARG A 624 -9.30 -15.01 19.44
C ARG A 624 -10.59 -14.96 20.25
N GLU A 625 -11.33 -13.87 20.19
CA GLU A 625 -12.60 -13.71 20.92
C GLU A 625 -13.70 -14.60 20.33
N ALA A 626 -13.72 -14.80 19.00
CA ALA A 626 -14.63 -15.75 18.35
C ALA A 626 -14.30 -17.22 18.67
N LEU A 627 -13.02 -17.54 18.86
CA LEU A 627 -12.57 -18.88 19.27
C LEU A 627 -12.63 -19.09 20.78
N GLY A 628 -12.52 -18.03 21.58
CA GLY A 628 -12.55 -18.09 23.07
C GLY A 628 -13.95 -17.95 23.70
N GLY A 629 -14.94 -17.51 22.94
CA GLY A 629 -16.32 -17.31 23.42
C GLY A 629 -17.10 -18.62 23.73
N ALA A 630 -16.59 -19.77 23.30
CA ALA A 630 -17.20 -21.07 23.58
C ALA A 630 -16.90 -21.63 24.99
N THR A 631 -16.01 -20.99 25.76
CA THR A 631 -15.54 -21.58 27.04
C THR A 631 -15.98 -20.84 28.32
N GLN A 632 -16.81 -19.78 28.26
CA GLN A 632 -17.20 -19.03 29.46
C GLN A 632 -18.68 -19.09 29.90
N ASN A 633 -19.54 -19.91 29.31
CA ASN A 633 -20.93 -20.07 29.76
C ASN A 633 -21.21 -21.34 30.59
N GLY A 634 -20.24 -21.87 31.26
CA GLY A 634 -20.37 -23.07 32.10
C GLY A 634 -20.06 -22.87 33.58
N ARG A 635 -20.46 -21.74 34.21
CA ARG A 635 -20.54 -21.61 35.68
C ARG A 635 -21.42 -20.39 36.05
N GLN A 636 -22.72 -20.62 36.17
CA GLN A 636 -23.58 -20.17 37.29
C GLN A 636 -24.88 -20.98 37.27
#